data_5cfbb44e0675ee00b4792cb7981b23f9
#
_entry.id   5cfbb44e0675ee00b4792cb7981b23f9
#
_cell.length_a   1.000
_cell.length_b   1.000
_cell.length_c   1.000
_cell.angle_alpha   90.00
_cell.angle_beta   90.00
_cell.angle_gamma   90.00
#
_symmetry.space_group_name_H-M   'P 1'
#
loop_
_entity.id
_entity.type
_entity.pdbx_description
1 polymer ?
#
loop_
_entity_poly.entity_id
_entity_poly.type
_entity_poly.pdbx_seq_one_letter_code
_entity_poly.pdbx_strand_id
1 'polypeptide(L)'
;MWIMIHRRTKILKRILLICFVFLFGFSSAESQDSDLYDKFRDPGNEARPRAYWNWLNGAVSLAAITRDMEEAKAKGLGGLLIWDVEAMRNPDGFVPAGPPFMGDESVEAIKHAIKEAQRLSLELGLVASSGWNSGGTWVTPEMAGKNLFSAGIVVSGPDQVKEKLPFPEVPPNCPMGPDGLPRWYMDVAVLAWPDSGDKIISDISEVRSITDHFKDGELVWAPPPGKWQVVRFVCSNNGQRLIAASPNSKGLFIDFLDPEATRFHFEYFIQKLGLSKGNNPGMPLKSLDDDSMELHEGIQWTADFPKWFKTYHGYDPVKWLPVLTGWTIEDEDESGRFHYDYTKTVSDLLIYSHYTTGRELLNEYGLDFTAEAGGPGPPIWDSCPVDALKALGHVDIPRGEFWMGNPRHIFLIKEIASAAHIYGKPFVDAESWTTWRRWRDGLVKRKMLVDRAFCEGLNRVTYHGFSHSPEEAGYPGRSYHAGIDMNPQVAWWPKAKPFMDYLGRCCHMLQQGTFVADVAYYYGDQAPNFWPMHHDVPEKPRLQGLGPGFDYDVVNTDVILNRMSVKDGRIVLPDGMSYRVLVLPDQPHMPLDVLAKLEILVSAGATIIGPKPSEVPGLHEHQSKTAALRQTAAKMWGQCDGSTVKHNTYGKGTVVWGYTPGQWLAGESVMPDFSCKTAENTERLDYIHRKADDLDIYFIRNKTKATVNAECLFRVQDSAPQIWDPADGTKKQQFISKRIDERTSLPLILPPGGSVFVVFDENAEPVRFTALSMPEEQNDPHLPDTEIVTVTGQTVSVLCRQNGKYVLTDESGPTETFDVRELPAPMDIKGEWTVEFDEEWGAPPELKLPELISWTDHSDEGVRYYSGKGTYRKTIEVPTAWLAPGLQVLLDLGDVREIAEIFVNGQSAGIVWNPPYLLEISSYLKPGRNTLKVEVMNLWINRLTGDLDLPESEQFTRTNIKSDGSTRYSKAEPWHVEPAGLLGPVRLLPSTIVSVTRSDAEDGK
;
A
#
# COMPACT_ATOMS: atom_id res chain seq x y z
N MET A 1 62.68 16.34 -26.34
CA MET A 1 62.29 17.29 -25.28
C MET A 1 60.77 17.41 -25.16
N TRP A 2 59.96 17.10 -26.21
CA TRP A 2 58.48 17.17 -26.14
C TRP A 2 57.81 15.96 -25.53
N ILE A 3 58.39 14.79 -25.55
CA ILE A 3 57.89 13.51 -24.98
C ILE A 3 58.06 13.42 -23.48
N MET A 4 59.04 14.12 -22.88
CA MET A 4 59.25 14.11 -21.41
C MET A 4 58.30 15.03 -20.64
N ILE A 5 57.80 16.08 -21.26
CA ILE A 5 56.87 17.03 -20.62
C ILE A 5 55.43 16.41 -20.54
N HIS A 6 55.07 15.56 -21.48
CA HIS A 6 53.72 14.94 -21.50
C HIS A 6 53.55 13.77 -20.52
N ARG A 7 54.64 13.13 -20.08
CA ARG A 7 54.62 12.08 -19.05
C ARG A 7 54.54 12.68 -17.64
N ARG A 8 55.18 13.80 -17.36
CA ARG A 8 55.11 14.46 -16.05
C ARG A 8 53.74 15.05 -15.75
N THR A 9 53.04 15.58 -16.73
CA THR A 9 51.71 16.13 -16.58
C THR A 9 50.62 15.05 -16.36
N LYS A 10 50.78 13.84 -16.89
CA LYS A 10 49.87 12.71 -16.61
C LYS A 10 50.05 12.08 -15.22
N ILE A 11 51.27 12.09 -14.69
CA ILE A 11 51.57 11.60 -13.34
C ILE A 11 51.09 12.61 -12.28
N LEU A 12 51.30 13.93 -12.52
CA LEU A 12 50.78 14.97 -11.63
C LEU A 12 49.23 15.01 -11.59
N LYS A 13 48.59 14.80 -12.76
CA LYS A 13 47.10 14.69 -12.80
C LYS A 13 46.57 13.42 -12.13
N ARG A 14 47.33 12.30 -12.16
CA ARG A 14 46.92 11.10 -11.41
C ARG A 14 47.14 11.22 -9.92
N ILE A 15 48.22 11.88 -9.48
CA ILE A 15 48.48 12.15 -8.05
C ILE A 15 47.50 13.18 -7.50
N LEU A 16 47.14 14.24 -8.25
CA LEU A 16 46.09 15.17 -7.86
C LEU A 16 44.69 14.51 -7.84
N LEU A 17 44.40 13.58 -8.76
CA LEU A 17 43.13 12.84 -8.75
C LEU A 17 43.03 11.85 -7.59
N ILE A 18 44.14 11.22 -7.21
CA ILE A 18 44.24 10.31 -6.05
C ILE A 18 44.18 11.10 -4.73
N CYS A 19 44.81 12.26 -4.64
CA CYS A 19 44.70 13.14 -3.46
C CYS A 19 43.32 13.80 -3.37
N PHE A 20 42.63 14.06 -4.49
CA PHE A 20 41.23 14.56 -4.49
C PHE A 20 40.24 13.47 -4.06
N VAL A 21 40.47 12.20 -4.44
CA VAL A 21 39.65 11.07 -4.01
C VAL A 21 39.84 10.73 -2.53
N PHE A 22 41.05 10.92 -1.98
CA PHE A 22 41.32 10.72 -0.55
C PHE A 22 40.90 11.88 0.35
N LEU A 23 40.71 13.12 -0.17
CA LEU A 23 40.22 14.28 0.59
C LEU A 23 38.70 14.41 0.55
N PHE A 24 38.00 13.75 -0.37
CA PHE A 24 36.55 13.67 -0.42
C PHE A 24 35.98 12.36 0.17
N GLY A 25 36.83 11.35 0.42
CA GLY A 25 36.43 10.05 0.98
C GLY A 25 36.16 10.07 2.50
N PHE A 26 36.68 11.05 3.25
CA PHE A 26 36.42 11.18 4.69
C PHE A 26 35.35 12.20 5.06
N SER A 27 34.81 12.94 4.08
CA SER A 27 33.71 13.91 4.29
C SER A 27 32.33 13.39 3.89
N SER A 28 32.24 12.16 3.30
CA SER A 28 30.97 11.70 2.73
C SER A 28 30.12 10.89 3.68
N ALA A 29 30.69 10.14 4.62
CA ALA A 29 29.89 9.29 5.53
C ALA A 29 29.17 10.10 6.62
N GLU A 30 29.83 11.05 7.29
CA GLU A 30 29.18 11.93 8.27
C GLU A 30 28.15 12.88 7.62
N SER A 31 28.34 13.27 6.34
CA SER A 31 27.41 14.13 5.63
C SER A 31 26.14 13.38 5.17
N GLN A 32 26.23 12.08 4.89
CA GLN A 32 25.13 11.28 4.37
C GLN A 32 24.18 10.83 5.50
N ASP A 33 24.72 10.41 6.66
CA ASP A 33 23.90 10.09 7.84
C ASP A 33 23.22 11.35 8.41
N SER A 34 23.86 12.52 8.37
CA SER A 34 23.24 13.76 8.78
C SER A 34 22.09 14.17 7.85
N ASP A 35 22.22 14.02 6.53
CA ASP A 35 21.18 14.36 5.56
C ASP A 35 19.96 13.40 5.68
N LEU A 36 20.20 12.07 5.86
CA LEU A 36 19.16 11.09 6.07
C LEU A 36 18.35 11.38 7.36
N TYR A 37 19.05 11.69 8.46
CA TYR A 37 18.40 11.99 9.73
C TYR A 37 17.63 13.31 9.70
N ASP A 38 18.18 14.34 9.08
CA ASP A 38 17.49 15.62 8.95
C ASP A 38 16.20 15.48 8.12
N LYS A 39 16.24 14.70 7.04
CA LYS A 39 15.05 14.35 6.24
C LYS A 39 14.09 13.39 6.95
N PHE A 40 14.58 12.52 7.83
CA PHE A 40 13.72 11.74 8.70
C PHE A 40 12.94 12.64 9.66
N ARG A 41 13.59 13.65 10.25
CA ARG A 41 12.91 14.61 11.15
C ARG A 41 11.90 15.49 10.44
N ASP A 42 12.22 15.96 9.25
CA ASP A 42 11.37 16.81 8.41
C ASP A 42 11.35 16.31 6.95
N PRO A 43 10.54 15.29 6.64
CA PRO A 43 10.51 14.68 5.33
C PRO A 43 10.06 15.62 4.22
N GLY A 44 10.58 15.39 3.00
CA GLY A 44 10.11 16.05 1.79
C GLY A 44 8.68 15.67 1.40
N ASN A 45 8.10 16.40 0.45
CA ASN A 45 6.72 16.15 0.01
C ASN A 45 6.50 14.74 -0.56
N GLU A 46 7.53 14.14 -1.15
CA GLU A 46 7.50 12.79 -1.73
C GLU A 46 7.20 11.69 -0.69
N ALA A 47 7.63 11.92 0.55
CA ALA A 47 7.41 10.99 1.68
C ALA A 47 6.21 11.38 2.54
N ARG A 48 5.77 12.65 2.51
CA ARG A 48 4.61 13.09 3.28
C ARG A 48 3.33 12.46 2.77
N PRO A 49 2.34 12.17 3.67
CA PRO A 49 1.07 11.59 3.25
C PRO A 49 0.33 12.49 2.28
N ARG A 50 -0.45 11.87 1.41
CA ARG A 50 -1.37 12.48 0.45
C ARG A 50 -2.79 12.11 0.80
N ALA A 51 -3.77 12.75 0.16
CA ALA A 51 -5.18 12.43 0.36
C ALA A 51 -5.95 12.44 -0.95
N TYR A 52 -6.87 11.51 -1.11
CA TYR A 52 -8.00 11.69 -2.04
C TYR A 52 -8.81 12.89 -1.56
N TRP A 53 -8.84 13.94 -2.37
CA TRP A 53 -9.58 15.15 -2.09
C TRP A 53 -10.92 15.13 -2.80
N ASN A 54 -11.92 14.63 -2.07
CA ASN A 54 -13.24 14.33 -2.59
C ASN A 54 -14.03 15.59 -2.88
N TRP A 55 -14.21 15.93 -4.15
CA TRP A 55 -15.07 16.98 -4.66
C TRP A 55 -16.46 16.40 -4.89
N LEU A 56 -17.21 16.23 -3.81
CA LEU A 56 -18.50 15.57 -3.83
C LEU A 56 -19.49 16.28 -4.75
N ASN A 57 -20.03 15.55 -5.74
CA ASN A 57 -20.92 16.06 -6.79
C ASN A 57 -20.33 17.23 -7.60
N GLY A 58 -19.01 17.48 -7.56
CA GLY A 58 -18.41 18.67 -8.16
C GLY A 58 -18.74 19.98 -7.44
N ALA A 59 -19.35 19.93 -6.26
CA ALA A 59 -19.83 21.09 -5.52
C ALA A 59 -18.72 21.73 -4.68
N VAL A 60 -17.87 22.50 -5.32
CA VAL A 60 -16.72 23.18 -4.70
C VAL A 60 -16.80 24.69 -4.83
N SER A 61 -16.05 25.41 -3.99
CA SER A 61 -15.87 26.86 -4.10
C SER A 61 -14.38 27.22 -4.00
N LEU A 62 -13.96 28.27 -4.73
CA LEU A 62 -12.54 28.68 -4.75
C LEU A 62 -12.00 29.04 -3.37
N ALA A 63 -12.81 29.68 -2.53
CA ALA A 63 -12.43 30.04 -1.16
C ALA A 63 -12.19 28.80 -0.29
N ALA A 64 -13.08 27.80 -0.37
CA ALA A 64 -12.93 26.56 0.39
C ALA A 64 -11.82 25.68 -0.17
N ILE A 65 -11.53 25.71 -1.47
CA ILE A 65 -10.34 25.10 -2.07
C ILE A 65 -9.07 25.67 -1.44
N THR A 66 -8.94 26.99 -1.37
CA THR A 66 -7.78 27.64 -0.73
C THR A 66 -7.64 27.23 0.72
N ARG A 67 -8.73 27.27 1.52
CA ARG A 67 -8.73 26.86 2.93
C ARG A 67 -8.30 25.40 3.10
N ASP A 68 -8.88 24.47 2.36
CA ASP A 68 -8.57 23.04 2.45
C ASP A 68 -7.08 22.79 2.19
N MET A 69 -6.51 23.47 1.20
CA MET A 69 -5.09 23.35 0.86
C MET A 69 -4.17 23.96 1.92
N GLU A 70 -4.54 25.08 2.52
CA GLU A 70 -3.82 25.70 3.65
C GLU A 70 -3.84 24.78 4.87
N GLU A 71 -4.99 24.19 5.18
CA GLU A 71 -5.14 23.19 6.24
C GLU A 71 -4.31 21.93 5.99
N ALA A 72 -4.35 21.39 4.77
CA ALA A 72 -3.54 20.24 4.39
C ALA A 72 -2.04 20.52 4.60
N LYS A 73 -1.56 21.68 4.13
CA LYS A 73 -0.16 22.11 4.34
C LYS A 73 0.19 22.28 5.81
N ALA A 74 -0.68 22.92 6.59
CA ALA A 74 -0.46 23.18 8.03
C ALA A 74 -0.34 21.87 8.83
N LYS A 75 -1.03 20.81 8.42
CA LYS A 75 -0.96 19.48 9.07
C LYS A 75 0.15 18.59 8.53
N GLY A 76 0.88 19.01 7.50
CA GLY A 76 2.04 18.29 7.00
C GLY A 76 1.74 17.29 5.87
N LEU A 77 0.66 17.47 5.11
CA LEU A 77 0.46 16.74 3.87
C LEU A 77 1.44 17.22 2.81
N GLY A 78 1.92 16.30 1.98
CA GLY A 78 2.76 16.58 0.81
C GLY A 78 1.97 16.91 -0.44
N GLY A 79 0.72 16.44 -0.54
CA GLY A 79 -0.12 16.64 -1.72
C GLY A 79 -1.57 16.22 -1.52
N LEU A 80 -2.38 16.55 -2.54
CA LEU A 80 -3.78 16.20 -2.63
C LEU A 80 -4.07 15.61 -4.02
N LEU A 81 -4.96 14.63 -4.09
CA LEU A 81 -5.45 14.02 -5.33
C LEU A 81 -6.90 14.51 -5.56
N ILE A 82 -7.08 15.42 -6.50
CA ILE A 82 -8.40 15.93 -6.85
C ILE A 82 -9.25 14.78 -7.39
N TRP A 83 -10.41 14.56 -6.76
CA TRP A 83 -11.33 13.51 -7.16
C TRP A 83 -12.78 14.02 -7.19
N ASP A 84 -13.30 14.26 -8.39
CA ASP A 84 -14.72 14.55 -8.63
C ASP A 84 -15.52 13.25 -8.52
N VAL A 85 -16.44 13.16 -7.56
CA VAL A 85 -17.15 11.91 -7.27
C VAL A 85 -18.56 12.16 -6.77
N GLU A 86 -19.49 11.25 -7.08
CA GLU A 86 -20.87 11.30 -6.57
C GLU A 86 -20.89 11.17 -5.04
N ALA A 87 -21.67 11.99 -4.37
CA ALA A 87 -21.85 11.90 -2.92
C ALA A 87 -22.49 10.57 -2.48
N MET A 88 -23.04 9.77 -3.38
CA MET A 88 -23.70 8.46 -3.29
C MET A 88 -24.79 8.35 -2.21
N ARG A 89 -24.54 8.90 -1.02
CA ARG A 89 -25.51 9.06 0.07
C ARG A 89 -25.71 10.54 0.28
N ASN A 90 -26.82 11.04 -0.21
CA ASN A 90 -27.12 12.47 -0.26
C ASN A 90 -28.61 12.73 -0.02
N PRO A 91 -29.12 12.42 1.20
CA PRO A 91 -30.51 12.67 1.51
C PRO A 91 -30.78 14.17 1.38
N ASP A 92 -31.95 14.49 0.85
CA ASP A 92 -32.48 15.84 0.72
C ASP A 92 -31.58 16.85 -0.02
N GLY A 93 -30.61 16.34 -0.80
CA GLY A 93 -29.71 17.19 -1.57
C GLY A 93 -28.71 17.98 -0.72
N PHE A 94 -28.31 17.46 0.43
CA PHE A 94 -27.35 18.10 1.35
C PHE A 94 -26.05 18.51 0.65
N VAL A 95 -25.58 17.71 -0.30
CA VAL A 95 -24.51 18.06 -1.23
C VAL A 95 -25.14 18.44 -2.56
N PRO A 96 -25.14 19.72 -2.96
CA PRO A 96 -25.74 20.14 -4.23
C PRO A 96 -24.97 19.55 -5.42
N ALA A 97 -25.63 19.47 -6.58
CA ALA A 97 -24.95 19.16 -7.84
C ALA A 97 -24.14 20.37 -8.28
N GLY A 98 -22.85 20.15 -8.51
CA GLY A 98 -21.93 21.14 -9.08
C GLY A 98 -21.91 21.17 -10.62
N PRO A 99 -20.99 21.90 -11.22
CA PRO A 99 -20.80 21.94 -12.67
C PRO A 99 -20.35 20.57 -13.21
N PRO A 100 -20.52 20.31 -14.52
CA PRO A 100 -19.97 19.12 -15.14
C PRO A 100 -18.45 19.06 -15.01
N PHE A 101 -17.93 17.90 -14.65
CA PHE A 101 -16.48 17.68 -14.56
C PHE A 101 -15.81 17.93 -15.91
N MET A 102 -14.66 18.62 -15.90
CA MET A 102 -13.95 19.13 -17.06
C MET A 102 -14.75 20.13 -17.94
N GLY A 103 -15.91 20.62 -17.48
CA GLY A 103 -16.53 21.83 -17.97
C GLY A 103 -15.78 23.08 -17.53
N ASP A 104 -16.12 24.26 -18.07
CA ASP A 104 -15.32 25.47 -17.88
C ASP A 104 -15.16 25.87 -16.40
N GLU A 105 -16.23 25.81 -15.61
CA GLU A 105 -16.18 26.11 -14.17
C GLU A 105 -15.36 25.08 -13.39
N SER A 106 -15.47 23.79 -13.73
CA SER A 106 -14.64 22.73 -13.12
C SER A 106 -13.16 22.90 -13.44
N VAL A 107 -12.84 23.24 -14.70
CA VAL A 107 -11.48 23.54 -15.16
C VAL A 107 -10.92 24.76 -14.44
N GLU A 108 -11.73 25.80 -14.20
CA GLU A 108 -11.34 26.99 -13.43
C GLU A 108 -10.98 26.61 -11.98
N ALA A 109 -11.80 25.77 -11.34
CA ALA A 109 -11.54 25.27 -9.98
C ALA A 109 -10.25 24.44 -9.91
N ILE A 110 -10.00 23.54 -10.88
CA ILE A 110 -8.76 22.76 -10.98
C ILE A 110 -7.55 23.68 -11.18
N LYS A 111 -7.64 24.67 -12.07
CA LYS A 111 -6.56 25.64 -12.28
C LYS A 111 -6.30 26.51 -11.05
N HIS A 112 -7.35 26.86 -10.29
CA HIS A 112 -7.19 27.55 -9.01
C HIS A 112 -6.44 26.65 -8.01
N ALA A 113 -6.80 25.37 -7.89
CA ALA A 113 -6.08 24.43 -7.03
C ALA A 113 -4.60 24.28 -7.44
N ILE A 114 -4.29 24.22 -8.74
CA ILE A 114 -2.91 24.20 -9.24
C ILE A 114 -2.14 25.45 -8.81
N LYS A 115 -2.75 26.63 -8.91
CA LYS A 115 -2.13 27.88 -8.47
C LYS A 115 -1.87 27.92 -6.95
N GLU A 116 -2.84 27.46 -6.15
CA GLU A 116 -2.69 27.38 -4.69
C GLU A 116 -1.65 26.33 -4.29
N ALA A 117 -1.58 25.19 -4.99
CA ALA A 117 -0.54 24.18 -4.76
C ALA A 117 0.86 24.77 -5.01
N GLN A 118 1.04 25.58 -6.06
CA GLN A 118 2.30 26.27 -6.30
C GLN A 118 2.65 27.25 -5.16
N ARG A 119 1.67 28.03 -4.70
CA ARG A 119 1.84 28.97 -3.57
C ARG A 119 2.26 28.27 -2.29
N LEU A 120 1.67 27.10 -2.02
CA LEU A 120 1.86 26.35 -0.77
C LEU A 120 2.98 25.29 -0.86
N SER A 121 3.57 25.11 -2.03
CA SER A 121 4.52 24.04 -2.30
C SER A 121 3.94 22.68 -1.95
N LEU A 122 2.71 22.41 -2.41
CA LEU A 122 2.04 21.11 -2.39
C LEU A 122 2.11 20.47 -3.77
N GLU A 123 1.99 19.16 -3.82
CA GLU A 123 1.81 18.42 -5.07
C GLU A 123 0.33 18.09 -5.30
N LEU A 124 -0.06 18.02 -6.55
CA LEU A 124 -1.40 17.59 -6.95
C LEU A 124 -1.34 16.37 -7.86
N GLY A 125 -2.30 15.47 -7.68
CA GLY A 125 -2.76 14.53 -8.68
C GLY A 125 -4.18 14.88 -9.10
N LEU A 126 -4.65 14.30 -10.18
CA LEU A 126 -6.03 14.44 -10.68
C LEU A 126 -6.52 13.09 -11.16
N VAL A 127 -7.60 12.58 -10.55
CA VAL A 127 -8.29 11.40 -11.09
C VAL A 127 -8.88 11.75 -12.46
N ALA A 128 -8.54 10.93 -13.46
CA ALA A 128 -8.84 11.19 -14.86
C ALA A 128 -10.30 10.88 -15.23
N SER A 129 -11.21 11.06 -14.29
CA SER A 129 -12.66 10.91 -14.51
C SER A 129 -13.46 11.62 -13.43
N SER A 130 -14.79 11.72 -13.64
CA SER A 130 -15.73 11.84 -12.54
C SER A 130 -16.09 10.42 -12.07
N GLY A 131 -15.90 10.10 -10.80
CA GLY A 131 -15.86 8.71 -10.33
C GLY A 131 -14.46 8.15 -10.45
N TRP A 132 -14.28 6.84 -10.71
CA TRP A 132 -12.96 6.21 -10.64
C TRP A 132 -12.46 5.48 -11.89
N ASN A 133 -13.30 5.08 -12.84
CA ASN A 133 -12.86 4.48 -14.09
C ASN A 133 -12.77 5.50 -15.23
N SER A 134 -11.76 5.41 -16.05
CA SER A 134 -11.46 6.38 -17.11
C SER A 134 -12.61 6.56 -18.12
N GLY A 135 -13.00 7.81 -18.35
CA GLY A 135 -14.09 8.18 -19.27
C GLY A 135 -14.66 9.56 -19.00
N GLY A 136 -15.80 9.85 -19.61
CA GLY A 136 -16.43 11.15 -19.43
C GLY A 136 -17.57 11.43 -20.41
N THR A 137 -18.19 12.60 -20.28
CA THR A 137 -19.26 13.07 -21.17
C THR A 137 -18.75 13.37 -22.60
N TRP A 138 -17.44 13.45 -22.80
CA TRP A 138 -16.79 13.67 -24.10
C TRP A 138 -16.54 12.37 -24.88
N VAL A 139 -16.67 11.20 -24.21
CA VAL A 139 -16.45 9.91 -24.86
C VAL A 139 -17.56 9.59 -25.84
N THR A 140 -17.20 9.42 -27.11
CA THR A 140 -18.14 9.05 -28.17
C THR A 140 -18.38 7.53 -28.21
N PRO A 141 -19.46 7.04 -28.82
CA PRO A 141 -19.68 5.60 -28.97
C PRO A 141 -18.51 4.85 -29.66
N GLU A 142 -17.79 5.50 -30.57
CA GLU A 142 -16.61 4.93 -31.25
C GLU A 142 -15.45 4.66 -30.29
N MET A 143 -15.28 5.52 -29.27
CA MET A 143 -14.22 5.46 -28.27
C MET A 143 -14.65 4.74 -26.97
N ALA A 144 -15.94 4.39 -26.87
CA ALA A 144 -16.49 3.76 -25.66
C ALA A 144 -16.25 2.27 -25.63
N GLY A 145 -16.30 1.71 -24.43
CA GLY A 145 -16.09 0.27 -24.17
C GLY A 145 -17.00 -0.64 -24.99
N LYS A 146 -16.46 -1.77 -25.40
CA LYS A 146 -17.08 -2.73 -26.30
C LYS A 146 -16.99 -4.15 -25.74
N ASN A 147 -17.94 -5.00 -26.15
CA ASN A 147 -17.94 -6.43 -25.93
C ASN A 147 -18.30 -7.16 -27.21
N LEU A 148 -18.01 -8.45 -27.25
CA LEU A 148 -18.50 -9.35 -28.29
C LEU A 148 -19.86 -9.93 -27.86
N PHE A 149 -20.86 -9.76 -28.72
CA PHE A 149 -22.21 -10.29 -28.54
C PHE A 149 -22.53 -11.31 -29.63
N SER A 150 -23.44 -12.22 -29.38
CA SER A 150 -23.84 -13.22 -30.35
C SER A 150 -25.34 -13.50 -30.32
N ALA A 151 -25.90 -13.76 -31.48
CA ALA A 151 -27.26 -14.31 -31.63
C ALA A 151 -27.31 -15.27 -32.80
N GLY A 152 -28.11 -16.31 -32.70
CA GLY A 152 -28.16 -17.35 -33.72
C GLY A 152 -29.55 -17.92 -33.97
N ILE A 153 -29.61 -18.66 -35.05
CA ILE A 153 -30.79 -19.44 -35.48
C ILE A 153 -30.35 -20.85 -35.87
N VAL A 154 -31.32 -21.77 -35.92
CA VAL A 154 -31.10 -23.11 -36.52
C VAL A 154 -31.74 -23.14 -37.91
N VAL A 155 -30.99 -23.58 -38.91
CA VAL A 155 -31.46 -23.77 -40.29
C VAL A 155 -31.32 -25.21 -40.72
N SER A 156 -32.06 -25.62 -41.73
CA SER A 156 -31.99 -26.98 -42.29
C SER A 156 -31.63 -26.97 -43.76
N GLY A 157 -30.62 -27.79 -44.13
CA GLY A 157 -30.21 -28.03 -45.52
C GLY A 157 -30.90 -29.27 -46.13
N PRO A 158 -30.73 -29.50 -47.48
CA PRO A 158 -29.76 -28.81 -48.35
C PRO A 158 -30.31 -27.60 -49.13
N ASP A 159 -31.58 -27.26 -48.99
CA ASP A 159 -32.20 -26.14 -49.76
C ASP A 159 -31.62 -24.78 -49.32
N GLN A 160 -31.57 -23.82 -50.29
CA GLN A 160 -31.16 -22.46 -49.97
C GLN A 160 -32.12 -21.81 -49.02
N VAL A 161 -31.56 -21.30 -47.88
CA VAL A 161 -32.30 -20.53 -46.87
C VAL A 161 -32.09 -19.05 -47.13
N LYS A 162 -33.17 -18.24 -46.86
CA LYS A 162 -33.14 -16.83 -46.87
C LYS A 162 -33.77 -16.32 -45.56
N GLU A 163 -32.93 -15.96 -44.59
CA GLU A 163 -33.36 -15.70 -43.23
C GLU A 163 -32.75 -14.36 -42.72
N LYS A 164 -33.53 -13.63 -41.95
CA LYS A 164 -32.99 -12.50 -41.16
C LYS A 164 -32.33 -13.02 -39.91
N LEU A 165 -31.03 -12.74 -39.79
CA LEU A 165 -30.33 -13.04 -38.52
C LEU A 165 -30.68 -11.97 -37.47
N PRO A 166 -31.04 -12.42 -36.24
CA PRO A 166 -31.29 -11.47 -35.17
C PRO A 166 -30.05 -10.68 -34.84
N PHE A 167 -30.20 -9.40 -34.49
CA PHE A 167 -29.16 -8.65 -33.84
C PHE A 167 -29.06 -9.14 -32.39
N PRO A 168 -27.85 -9.34 -31.83
CA PRO A 168 -27.71 -9.77 -30.45
C PRO A 168 -28.33 -8.78 -29.46
N GLU A 169 -28.80 -9.28 -28.32
CA GLU A 169 -29.23 -8.42 -27.21
C GLU A 169 -27.97 -7.71 -26.64
N VAL A 170 -28.10 -6.38 -26.48
CA VAL A 170 -27.07 -5.54 -25.85
C VAL A 170 -27.62 -4.96 -24.56
N PRO A 171 -26.77 -4.53 -23.61
CA PRO A 171 -27.23 -3.94 -22.36
C PRO A 171 -28.15 -2.71 -22.57
N PRO A 172 -29.15 -2.48 -21.70
CA PRO A 172 -30.10 -1.38 -21.83
C PRO A 172 -29.50 0.02 -21.89
N ASN A 173 -28.31 0.17 -21.29
CA ASN A 173 -27.58 1.44 -21.22
C ASN A 173 -26.73 1.71 -22.47
N CYS A 174 -26.72 0.80 -23.44
CA CYS A 174 -25.99 0.97 -24.68
C CYS A 174 -26.51 2.20 -25.44
N PRO A 175 -25.67 3.05 -26.01
CA PRO A 175 -26.08 4.15 -26.85
C PRO A 175 -26.81 3.65 -28.10
N MET A 176 -28.13 3.91 -28.21
CA MET A 176 -28.97 3.42 -29.31
C MET A 176 -29.19 4.47 -30.38
N GLY A 177 -29.21 4.03 -31.63
CA GLY A 177 -29.63 4.81 -32.77
C GLY A 177 -31.15 4.87 -32.93
N PRO A 178 -31.64 5.71 -33.86
CA PRO A 178 -33.06 5.85 -34.11
C PRO A 178 -33.71 4.60 -34.80
N ASP A 179 -32.86 3.72 -35.33
CA ASP A 179 -33.22 2.46 -35.96
C ASP A 179 -33.37 1.30 -34.94
N GLY A 180 -33.10 1.58 -33.66
CA GLY A 180 -33.13 0.60 -32.57
C GLY A 180 -31.88 -0.28 -32.51
N LEU A 181 -30.83 0.03 -33.25
CA LEU A 181 -29.54 -0.61 -33.17
C LEU A 181 -28.56 0.28 -32.34
N PRO A 182 -27.48 -0.30 -31.79
CA PRO A 182 -26.42 0.49 -31.19
C PRO A 182 -25.85 1.53 -32.16
N ARG A 183 -25.50 2.73 -31.65
CA ARG A 183 -24.87 3.76 -32.46
C ARG A 183 -23.54 3.37 -33.07
N TRP A 184 -22.85 2.47 -32.42
CA TRP A 184 -21.64 1.85 -32.93
C TRP A 184 -21.68 0.34 -32.75
N TYR A 185 -21.51 -0.38 -33.81
CA TYR A 185 -21.31 -1.82 -33.84
C TYR A 185 -20.59 -2.23 -35.14
N MET A 186 -20.02 -3.43 -35.13
CA MET A 186 -19.36 -4.07 -36.27
C MET A 186 -19.65 -5.55 -36.26
N ASP A 187 -20.07 -6.10 -37.41
CA ASP A 187 -20.14 -7.55 -37.58
C ASP A 187 -18.72 -8.14 -37.62
N VAL A 188 -18.44 -9.07 -36.72
CA VAL A 188 -17.15 -9.78 -36.63
C VAL A 188 -17.14 -10.98 -37.54
N ALA A 189 -18.18 -11.82 -37.46
CA ALA A 189 -18.35 -12.99 -38.29
C ALA A 189 -19.79 -13.51 -38.26
N VAL A 190 -20.19 -14.23 -39.32
CA VAL A 190 -21.29 -15.18 -39.28
C VAL A 190 -20.72 -16.58 -39.45
N LEU A 191 -20.90 -17.41 -38.44
CA LEU A 191 -20.37 -18.75 -38.41
C LEU A 191 -21.52 -19.80 -38.46
N ALA A 192 -21.26 -20.95 -39.06
CA ALA A 192 -22.19 -22.05 -39.07
C ALA A 192 -21.48 -23.37 -38.75
N TRP A 193 -22.15 -24.24 -37.98
CA TRP A 193 -21.68 -25.59 -37.67
C TRP A 193 -22.87 -26.57 -37.54
N PRO A 194 -22.66 -27.89 -37.66
CA PRO A 194 -23.73 -28.88 -37.50
C PRO A 194 -24.36 -28.80 -36.11
N ASP A 195 -25.70 -28.85 -36.07
CA ASP A 195 -26.46 -28.85 -34.80
C ASP A 195 -26.62 -30.31 -34.31
N SER A 196 -25.73 -30.73 -33.43
CA SER A 196 -25.72 -32.05 -32.81
C SER A 196 -26.74 -32.23 -31.68
N GLY A 197 -27.33 -31.07 -31.20
CA GLY A 197 -28.29 -31.08 -30.10
C GLY A 197 -27.61 -31.05 -28.72
N ASP A 198 -26.32 -31.23 -28.64
CA ASP A 198 -25.43 -30.94 -27.54
C ASP A 198 -24.55 -29.72 -27.90
N LYS A 199 -23.90 -29.15 -26.96
CA LYS A 199 -23.02 -27.98 -27.21
C LYS A 199 -21.58 -28.41 -27.55
N ILE A 200 -21.44 -29.46 -28.39
CA ILE A 200 -20.14 -30.01 -28.80
C ILE A 200 -20.00 -29.92 -30.32
N ILE A 201 -18.88 -29.40 -30.79
CA ILE A 201 -18.44 -29.37 -32.19
C ILE A 201 -17.26 -30.35 -32.27
N SER A 202 -17.41 -31.42 -33.03
CA SER A 202 -16.48 -32.56 -33.04
C SER A 202 -15.09 -32.21 -33.59
N ASP A 203 -15.00 -31.26 -34.50
CA ASP A 203 -13.77 -30.84 -35.15
C ASP A 203 -13.87 -29.37 -35.60
N ILE A 204 -12.82 -28.57 -35.40
CA ILE A 204 -12.77 -27.14 -35.80
C ILE A 204 -13.05 -26.92 -37.28
N SER A 205 -12.78 -27.92 -38.16
CA SER A 205 -13.07 -27.83 -39.59
C SER A 205 -14.58 -27.82 -39.89
N GLU A 206 -15.44 -28.26 -38.95
CA GLU A 206 -16.88 -28.16 -39.06
C GLU A 206 -17.40 -26.75 -38.91
N VAL A 207 -16.64 -25.85 -38.24
CA VAL A 207 -16.97 -24.41 -38.13
C VAL A 207 -16.67 -23.72 -39.45
N ARG A 208 -17.72 -23.26 -40.12
CA ARG A 208 -17.64 -22.57 -41.41
C ARG A 208 -17.89 -21.07 -41.23
N SER A 209 -17.02 -20.23 -41.76
CA SER A 209 -17.34 -18.83 -41.94
C SER A 209 -18.26 -18.71 -43.17
N ILE A 210 -19.42 -18.15 -42.96
CA ILE A 210 -20.41 -17.86 -44.00
C ILE A 210 -20.71 -16.35 -44.05
N THR A 211 -19.78 -15.53 -43.55
CA THR A 211 -19.88 -14.06 -43.50
C THR A 211 -20.16 -13.48 -44.86
N ASP A 212 -19.57 -14.01 -45.93
CA ASP A 212 -19.79 -13.57 -47.31
C ASP A 212 -21.23 -13.81 -47.82
N HIS A 213 -21.99 -14.69 -47.16
CA HIS A 213 -23.42 -14.97 -47.45
C HIS A 213 -24.37 -14.06 -46.64
N PHE A 214 -23.87 -13.20 -45.80
CA PHE A 214 -24.64 -12.33 -44.96
C PHE A 214 -24.45 -10.88 -45.39
N LYS A 215 -25.55 -10.19 -45.65
CA LYS A 215 -25.56 -8.81 -46.09
C LYS A 215 -26.83 -8.07 -45.59
N ASP A 216 -26.70 -6.88 -45.07
CA ASP A 216 -27.78 -6.03 -44.63
C ASP A 216 -28.78 -6.71 -43.65
N GLY A 217 -28.24 -7.57 -42.77
CA GLY A 217 -29.06 -8.30 -41.78
C GLY A 217 -29.72 -9.59 -42.32
N GLU A 218 -29.51 -9.92 -43.62
CA GLU A 218 -30.11 -11.09 -44.27
C GLU A 218 -29.05 -12.12 -44.68
N LEU A 219 -29.27 -13.37 -44.32
CA LEU A 219 -28.47 -14.52 -44.71
C LEU A 219 -29.10 -15.17 -45.96
N VAL A 220 -28.31 -15.35 -46.99
CA VAL A 220 -28.68 -16.14 -48.17
C VAL A 220 -27.64 -17.27 -48.36
N TRP A 221 -27.96 -18.48 -47.90
CA TRP A 221 -26.98 -19.56 -47.83
C TRP A 221 -27.66 -20.91 -48.15
N ALA A 222 -26.94 -21.82 -48.77
CA ALA A 222 -27.34 -23.21 -49.00
C ALA A 222 -26.54 -24.12 -48.06
N PRO A 223 -27.09 -24.48 -46.89
CA PRO A 223 -26.41 -25.35 -45.95
C PRO A 223 -26.28 -26.77 -46.52
N PRO A 224 -25.26 -27.52 -46.16
CA PRO A 224 -25.24 -28.97 -46.41
C PRO A 224 -26.45 -29.69 -45.77
N PRO A 225 -26.76 -30.93 -46.20
CA PRO A 225 -27.84 -31.69 -45.56
C PRO A 225 -27.69 -31.77 -44.04
N GLY A 226 -28.81 -31.64 -43.31
CA GLY A 226 -28.86 -31.65 -41.85
C GLY A 226 -29.23 -30.33 -41.23
N LYS A 227 -29.23 -30.28 -39.90
CA LYS A 227 -29.43 -29.06 -39.13
C LYS A 227 -28.14 -28.33 -38.90
N TRP A 228 -28.17 -27.03 -38.93
CA TRP A 228 -27.02 -26.15 -38.75
C TRP A 228 -27.34 -25.04 -37.77
N GLN A 229 -26.49 -24.86 -36.76
CA GLN A 229 -26.43 -23.61 -35.99
C GLN A 229 -25.80 -22.54 -36.86
N VAL A 230 -26.45 -21.39 -36.94
CA VAL A 230 -25.90 -20.19 -37.60
C VAL A 230 -25.88 -19.07 -36.59
N VAL A 231 -24.70 -18.57 -36.29
CA VAL A 231 -24.52 -17.52 -35.23
C VAL A 231 -23.82 -16.30 -35.82
N ARG A 232 -24.44 -15.13 -35.59
CA ARG A 232 -23.88 -13.82 -35.87
C ARG A 232 -23.13 -13.32 -34.67
N PHE A 233 -21.86 -12.98 -34.81
CA PHE A 233 -21.01 -12.37 -33.81
C PHE A 233 -20.84 -10.90 -34.13
N VAL A 234 -21.11 -10.05 -33.13
CA VAL A 234 -21.10 -8.58 -33.27
C VAL A 234 -20.26 -7.95 -32.16
N CYS A 235 -19.28 -7.14 -32.51
CA CYS A 235 -18.65 -6.22 -31.59
C CYS A 235 -19.52 -4.96 -31.47
N SER A 236 -19.91 -4.60 -30.25
CA SER A 236 -20.76 -3.46 -30.01
C SER A 236 -20.43 -2.80 -28.67
N ASN A 237 -20.85 -1.54 -28.52
CA ASN A 237 -20.78 -0.89 -27.23
C ASN A 237 -21.41 -1.74 -26.13
N ASN A 238 -20.80 -1.81 -24.98
CA ASN A 238 -21.29 -2.58 -23.82
C ASN A 238 -22.19 -1.76 -22.90
N GLY A 239 -22.35 -0.45 -23.18
CA GLY A 239 -23.22 0.45 -22.41
C GLY A 239 -22.71 0.82 -21.04
N GLN A 240 -21.52 0.39 -20.67
CA GLN A 240 -20.93 0.72 -19.37
C GLN A 240 -20.68 2.22 -19.26
N ARG A 241 -20.97 2.76 -18.07
CA ARG A 241 -20.81 4.17 -17.74
C ARG A 241 -19.87 4.31 -16.56
N LEU A 242 -19.39 5.52 -16.37
CA LEU A 242 -18.60 5.87 -15.20
C LEU A 242 -19.31 5.45 -13.92
N ILE A 243 -18.57 4.84 -13.01
CA ILE A 243 -19.05 4.45 -11.68
C ILE A 243 -18.90 5.65 -10.75
N ALA A 244 -19.94 5.94 -9.98
CA ALA A 244 -20.01 7.05 -9.03
C ALA A 244 -19.68 8.45 -9.61
N ALA A 245 -19.99 8.66 -10.88
CA ALA A 245 -19.83 9.98 -11.48
C ALA A 245 -20.80 11.00 -10.87
N SER A 246 -20.34 12.21 -10.63
CA SER A 246 -21.17 13.34 -10.20
C SER A 246 -22.41 13.51 -11.08
N PRO A 247 -23.53 14.03 -10.56
CA PRO A 247 -24.82 14.02 -11.27
C PRO A 247 -24.77 14.61 -12.69
N ASN A 248 -23.97 15.65 -12.92
CA ASN A 248 -23.85 16.33 -14.22
C ASN A 248 -22.71 15.79 -15.09
N SER A 249 -22.03 14.71 -14.65
CA SER A 249 -20.80 14.19 -15.27
C SER A 249 -20.92 12.74 -15.76
N LYS A 250 -22.13 12.17 -15.74
CA LYS A 250 -22.40 10.76 -16.10
C LYS A 250 -22.12 10.52 -17.59
N GLY A 251 -20.94 9.95 -17.89
CA GLY A 251 -20.46 9.65 -19.24
C GLY A 251 -20.26 8.17 -19.50
N LEU A 252 -19.78 7.85 -20.70
CA LEU A 252 -19.32 6.51 -21.05
C LEU A 252 -17.88 6.33 -20.56
N PHE A 253 -17.48 5.09 -20.19
CA PHE A 253 -16.07 4.81 -20.04
C PHE A 253 -15.43 4.45 -21.38
N ILE A 254 -14.11 4.60 -21.47
CA ILE A 254 -13.36 4.36 -22.71
C ILE A 254 -13.23 2.87 -23.04
N ASP A 255 -12.89 2.56 -24.28
CA ASP A 255 -12.45 1.23 -24.69
C ASP A 255 -11.00 1.00 -24.22
N PHE A 256 -10.83 0.32 -23.08
CA PHE A 256 -9.51 0.03 -22.53
C PHE A 256 -8.65 -0.90 -23.40
N LEU A 257 -9.24 -1.56 -24.38
CA LEU A 257 -8.54 -2.42 -25.36
C LEU A 257 -8.12 -1.67 -26.62
N ASP A 258 -8.46 -0.36 -26.72
CA ASP A 258 -8.11 0.48 -27.87
C ASP A 258 -7.13 1.60 -27.45
N PRO A 259 -5.87 1.59 -27.94
CA PRO A 259 -4.90 2.62 -27.60
C PRO A 259 -5.31 4.03 -28.07
N GLU A 260 -6.09 4.14 -29.14
CA GLU A 260 -6.58 5.45 -29.61
C GLU A 260 -7.65 6.01 -28.66
N ALA A 261 -8.48 5.18 -28.03
CA ALA A 261 -9.44 5.62 -27.03
C ALA A 261 -8.71 6.15 -25.76
N THR A 262 -7.64 5.49 -25.34
CA THR A 262 -6.80 5.97 -24.24
C THR A 262 -6.12 7.30 -24.57
N ARG A 263 -5.53 7.43 -25.78
CA ARG A 263 -4.93 8.71 -26.24
C ARG A 263 -5.95 9.82 -26.26
N PHE A 264 -7.11 9.59 -26.89
CA PHE A 264 -8.20 10.55 -26.99
C PHE A 264 -8.64 11.06 -25.60
N HIS A 265 -8.73 10.17 -24.63
CA HIS A 265 -9.14 10.49 -23.28
C HIS A 265 -8.12 11.39 -22.56
N PHE A 266 -6.87 11.00 -22.49
CA PHE A 266 -5.85 11.79 -21.78
C PHE A 266 -5.50 13.09 -22.52
N GLU A 267 -5.53 13.11 -23.88
CA GLU A 267 -5.36 14.33 -24.66
C GLU A 267 -6.47 15.35 -24.36
N TYR A 268 -7.70 14.91 -24.07
CA TYR A 268 -8.77 15.80 -23.66
C TYR A 268 -8.41 16.56 -22.38
N PHE A 269 -7.88 15.90 -21.36
CA PHE A 269 -7.38 16.54 -20.13
C PHE A 269 -6.23 17.52 -20.43
N ILE A 270 -5.26 17.07 -21.17
CA ILE A 270 -4.10 17.86 -21.57
C ILE A 270 -4.52 19.18 -22.25
N GLN A 271 -5.45 19.09 -23.19
CA GLN A 271 -5.98 20.26 -23.91
C GLN A 271 -6.79 21.19 -23.01
N LYS A 272 -7.71 20.65 -22.20
CA LYS A 272 -8.57 21.42 -21.29
C LYS A 272 -7.78 22.16 -20.22
N LEU A 273 -6.75 21.53 -19.68
CA LEU A 273 -5.85 22.14 -18.69
C LEU A 273 -4.81 23.07 -19.33
N GLY A 274 -4.62 22.99 -20.63
CA GLY A 274 -3.64 23.80 -21.38
C GLY A 274 -2.19 23.38 -21.12
N LEU A 275 -1.94 22.07 -20.95
CA LEU A 275 -0.61 21.53 -20.66
C LEU A 275 0.25 21.52 -21.94
N SER A 276 1.55 21.75 -21.79
CA SER A 276 2.52 21.76 -22.88
C SER A 276 3.49 20.58 -22.74
N LYS A 277 3.91 20.02 -23.89
CA LYS A 277 4.94 18.97 -23.91
C LYS A 277 6.24 19.42 -23.26
N GLY A 278 6.88 18.51 -22.58
CA GLY A 278 8.17 18.67 -21.91
C GLY A 278 8.07 18.57 -20.40
N ASN A 279 9.23 18.43 -19.77
CA ASN A 279 9.31 18.37 -18.31
C ASN A 279 9.17 19.80 -17.74
N ASN A 280 8.11 20.01 -16.94
CA ASN A 280 7.83 21.24 -16.21
C ASN A 280 8.12 21.07 -14.72
N PRO A 281 9.38 21.11 -14.27
CA PRO A 281 9.77 20.74 -12.90
C PRO A 281 9.12 21.58 -11.79
N GLY A 282 8.65 22.79 -12.12
CA GLY A 282 7.93 23.67 -11.20
C GLY A 282 6.40 23.50 -11.21
N MET A 283 5.85 22.61 -12.05
CA MET A 283 4.41 22.37 -12.10
C MET A 283 3.93 21.53 -10.91
N PRO A 284 2.93 21.99 -10.14
CA PRO A 284 2.41 21.24 -8.99
C PRO A 284 1.61 20.00 -9.37
N LEU A 285 0.91 20.01 -10.51
CA LEU A 285 0.22 18.82 -11.02
C LEU A 285 1.27 17.79 -11.46
N LYS A 286 1.35 16.67 -10.76
CA LYS A 286 2.36 15.63 -10.92
C LYS A 286 1.86 14.41 -11.65
N SER A 287 0.56 14.07 -11.48
CA SER A 287 0.00 12.85 -12.06
C SER A 287 -1.41 13.04 -12.58
N LEU A 288 -1.76 12.23 -13.56
CA LEU A 288 -3.13 11.82 -13.81
C LEU A 288 -3.29 10.38 -13.30
N ASP A 289 -4.37 10.14 -12.60
CA ASP A 289 -4.57 8.94 -11.83
C ASP A 289 -5.79 8.19 -12.35
N ASP A 290 -5.66 6.89 -12.53
CA ASP A 290 -6.76 5.94 -12.68
C ASP A 290 -6.88 5.12 -11.40
N ASP A 291 -8.10 4.98 -10.93
CA ASP A 291 -8.44 4.15 -9.80
C ASP A 291 -8.84 2.74 -10.30
N SER A 292 -9.82 2.11 -9.70
CA SER A 292 -10.33 0.83 -10.14
C SER A 292 -10.93 0.87 -11.54
N MET A 293 -10.54 -0.05 -12.40
CA MET A 293 -11.11 -0.18 -13.75
C MET A 293 -12.52 -0.79 -13.72
N GLU A 294 -12.76 -1.78 -12.88
CA GLU A 294 -14.03 -2.47 -12.62
C GLU A 294 -14.86 -2.78 -13.89
N LEU A 295 -14.28 -3.57 -14.79
CA LEU A 295 -14.97 -3.96 -16.02
C LEU A 295 -16.23 -4.79 -15.71
N HIS A 296 -17.29 -4.59 -16.49
CA HIS A 296 -18.48 -5.42 -16.40
C HIS A 296 -18.24 -6.81 -16.98
N GLU A 297 -19.00 -7.79 -16.50
CA GLU A 297 -19.03 -9.14 -17.06
C GLU A 297 -19.37 -9.11 -18.56
N GLY A 298 -18.83 -10.05 -19.32
CA GLY A 298 -19.04 -10.18 -20.75
C GLY A 298 -17.77 -10.58 -21.50
N ILE A 299 -17.90 -10.87 -22.76
CA ILE A 299 -16.78 -11.21 -23.63
C ILE A 299 -16.07 -9.93 -24.03
N GLN A 300 -14.94 -9.61 -23.35
CA GLN A 300 -14.15 -8.41 -23.63
C GLN A 300 -13.63 -8.42 -25.08
N TRP A 301 -13.89 -7.36 -25.81
CA TRP A 301 -13.59 -7.27 -27.24
C TRP A 301 -13.41 -5.83 -27.70
N THR A 302 -12.62 -5.64 -28.76
CA THR A 302 -12.51 -4.37 -29.49
C THR A 302 -12.47 -4.63 -31.01
N ALA A 303 -12.55 -3.60 -31.83
CA ALA A 303 -12.63 -3.73 -33.28
C ALA A 303 -11.48 -4.53 -33.91
N ASP A 304 -10.23 -4.24 -33.50
CA ASP A 304 -9.02 -4.87 -34.01
C ASP A 304 -8.60 -6.15 -33.24
N PHE A 305 -9.44 -6.68 -32.35
CA PHE A 305 -9.11 -7.82 -31.50
C PHE A 305 -8.58 -9.03 -32.29
N PRO A 306 -9.18 -9.48 -33.42
CA PRO A 306 -8.65 -10.63 -34.16
C PRO A 306 -7.24 -10.42 -34.71
N LYS A 307 -6.89 -9.18 -35.06
CA LYS A 307 -5.56 -8.83 -35.53
C LYS A 307 -4.52 -8.92 -34.41
N TRP A 308 -4.84 -8.40 -33.21
CA TRP A 308 -3.99 -8.51 -32.04
C TRP A 308 -3.82 -9.97 -31.60
N PHE A 309 -4.91 -10.72 -31.50
CA PHE A 309 -4.86 -12.13 -31.17
C PHE A 309 -3.94 -12.91 -32.12
N LYS A 310 -4.11 -12.70 -33.45
CA LYS A 310 -3.24 -13.35 -34.44
C LYS A 310 -1.77 -12.94 -34.30
N THR A 311 -1.52 -11.70 -33.91
CA THR A 311 -0.14 -11.21 -33.67
C THR A 311 0.49 -11.92 -32.47
N TYR A 312 -0.25 -12.12 -31.38
CA TYR A 312 0.26 -12.74 -30.17
C TYR A 312 0.38 -14.28 -30.27
N HIS A 313 -0.60 -14.93 -30.90
CA HIS A 313 -0.70 -16.41 -30.90
C HIS A 313 -0.44 -17.08 -32.26
N GLY A 314 -0.36 -16.34 -33.36
CA GLY A 314 0.00 -16.86 -34.67
C GLY A 314 -1.13 -17.51 -35.47
N TYR A 315 -2.37 -17.52 -34.96
CA TYR A 315 -3.54 -18.10 -35.66
C TYR A 315 -4.76 -17.17 -35.56
N ASP A 316 -5.79 -17.43 -36.38
CA ASP A 316 -7.02 -16.62 -36.44
C ASP A 316 -8.02 -17.15 -35.39
N PRO A 317 -8.52 -16.31 -34.46
CA PRO A 317 -9.47 -16.73 -33.42
C PRO A 317 -10.89 -16.94 -33.92
N VAL A 318 -11.26 -16.46 -35.13
CA VAL A 318 -12.65 -16.34 -35.55
C VAL A 318 -13.38 -17.68 -35.51
N LYS A 319 -12.79 -18.78 -35.95
CA LYS A 319 -13.45 -20.11 -35.93
C LYS A 319 -13.64 -20.65 -34.50
N TRP A 320 -12.90 -20.12 -33.50
CA TRP A 320 -12.96 -20.54 -32.11
C TRP A 320 -13.97 -19.72 -31.29
N LEU A 321 -14.61 -18.67 -31.88
CA LEU A 321 -15.60 -17.85 -31.18
C LEU A 321 -16.75 -18.62 -30.52
N PRO A 322 -17.23 -19.78 -31.07
CA PRO A 322 -18.21 -20.61 -30.37
C PRO A 322 -17.82 -20.98 -28.94
N VAL A 323 -16.52 -21.18 -28.66
CA VAL A 323 -16.02 -21.50 -27.30
C VAL A 323 -16.38 -20.39 -26.31
N LEU A 324 -16.26 -19.12 -26.69
CA LEU A 324 -16.59 -17.97 -25.82
C LEU A 324 -18.10 -17.85 -25.51
N THR A 325 -18.94 -18.58 -26.26
CA THR A 325 -20.40 -18.64 -26.09
C THR A 325 -20.89 -19.95 -25.47
N GLY A 326 -19.96 -20.73 -24.90
CA GLY A 326 -20.23 -21.95 -24.15
C GLY A 326 -20.39 -23.20 -24.97
N TRP A 327 -19.80 -23.26 -26.19
CA TRP A 327 -19.62 -24.46 -26.96
C TRP A 327 -18.24 -25.08 -26.69
N THR A 328 -18.15 -26.39 -26.71
CA THR A 328 -16.89 -27.12 -26.72
C THR A 328 -16.50 -27.48 -28.15
N ILE A 329 -15.30 -27.14 -28.58
CA ILE A 329 -14.73 -27.52 -29.87
C ILE A 329 -13.67 -28.57 -29.61
N GLU A 330 -13.79 -29.72 -30.30
CA GLU A 330 -12.99 -30.93 -30.16
C GLU A 330 -13.19 -31.54 -28.75
N ASP A 331 -12.52 -31.01 -27.75
CA ASP A 331 -12.66 -31.42 -26.36
C ASP A 331 -12.50 -30.22 -25.40
N GLU A 332 -12.62 -30.46 -24.09
CA GLU A 332 -12.48 -29.42 -23.05
C GLU A 332 -11.04 -28.92 -23.00
N ASP A 333 -10.03 -29.75 -23.29
CA ASP A 333 -8.63 -29.33 -23.23
C ASP A 333 -8.28 -28.37 -24.37
N GLU A 334 -8.68 -28.69 -25.62
CA GLU A 334 -8.47 -27.81 -26.78
C GLU A 334 -9.23 -26.47 -26.62
N SER A 335 -10.49 -26.55 -26.19
CA SER A 335 -11.28 -25.36 -25.87
C SER A 335 -10.67 -24.53 -24.71
N GLY A 336 -10.13 -25.18 -23.69
CA GLY A 336 -9.42 -24.54 -22.58
C GLY A 336 -8.14 -23.85 -23.02
N ARG A 337 -7.37 -24.41 -23.94
CA ARG A 337 -6.18 -23.78 -24.52
C ARG A 337 -6.52 -22.52 -25.33
N PHE A 338 -7.61 -22.58 -26.11
CA PHE A 338 -8.10 -21.36 -26.78
C PHE A 338 -8.54 -20.30 -25.79
N HIS A 339 -9.24 -20.67 -24.71
CA HIS A 339 -9.68 -19.75 -23.66
C HIS A 339 -8.48 -19.09 -22.97
N TYR A 340 -7.41 -19.85 -22.70
CA TYR A 340 -6.15 -19.30 -22.21
C TYR A 340 -5.57 -18.25 -23.18
N ASP A 341 -5.46 -18.56 -24.48
CA ASP A 341 -4.94 -17.63 -25.48
C ASP A 341 -5.83 -16.37 -25.58
N TYR A 342 -7.15 -16.52 -25.47
CA TYR A 342 -8.09 -15.40 -25.44
C TYR A 342 -7.88 -14.48 -24.22
N THR A 343 -7.84 -15.03 -23.01
CA THR A 343 -7.67 -14.24 -21.79
C THR A 343 -6.30 -13.57 -21.72
N LYS A 344 -5.25 -14.23 -22.20
CA LYS A 344 -3.92 -13.63 -22.37
C LYS A 344 -3.95 -12.47 -23.36
N THR A 345 -4.65 -12.62 -24.48
CA THR A 345 -4.80 -11.52 -25.45
C THR A 345 -5.49 -10.32 -24.82
N VAL A 346 -6.58 -10.54 -24.08
CA VAL A 346 -7.29 -9.45 -23.38
C VAL A 346 -6.35 -8.75 -22.40
N SER A 347 -5.63 -9.50 -21.57
CA SER A 347 -4.68 -8.96 -20.60
C SER A 347 -3.57 -8.13 -21.26
N ASP A 348 -2.87 -8.72 -22.25
CA ASP A 348 -1.74 -8.08 -22.90
C ASP A 348 -2.17 -6.85 -23.70
N LEU A 349 -3.33 -6.92 -24.36
CA LEU A 349 -3.89 -5.80 -25.12
C LEU A 349 -4.33 -4.67 -24.19
N LEU A 350 -4.99 -4.98 -23.07
CA LEU A 350 -5.39 -3.99 -22.06
C LEU A 350 -4.15 -3.27 -21.48
N ILE A 351 -3.11 -4.03 -21.14
CA ILE A 351 -1.87 -3.44 -20.60
C ILE A 351 -1.20 -2.55 -21.64
N TYR A 352 -1.14 -2.98 -22.90
CA TYR A 352 -0.58 -2.17 -23.97
C TYR A 352 -1.43 -0.92 -24.21
N SER A 353 -2.73 -1.11 -24.44
CA SER A 353 -3.63 -0.07 -24.92
C SER A 353 -3.90 1.00 -23.87
N HIS A 354 -4.00 0.61 -22.58
CA HIS A 354 -4.32 1.56 -21.54
C HIS A 354 -3.10 1.95 -20.71
N TYR A 355 -2.46 1.00 -20.00
CA TYR A 355 -1.39 1.33 -19.06
C TYR A 355 -0.13 1.86 -19.76
N THR A 356 0.35 1.15 -20.79
CA THR A 356 1.56 1.58 -21.51
C THR A 356 1.32 2.87 -22.30
N THR A 357 0.23 2.91 -23.08
CA THR A 357 -0.10 4.07 -23.91
C THR A 357 -0.39 5.30 -23.06
N GLY A 358 -1.14 5.16 -21.96
CA GLY A 358 -1.41 6.27 -21.03
C GLY A 358 -0.13 6.82 -20.43
N ARG A 359 0.72 5.94 -19.87
CA ARG A 359 2.01 6.34 -19.31
C ARG A 359 2.89 7.05 -20.32
N GLU A 360 3.09 6.48 -21.51
CA GLU A 360 3.95 7.08 -22.54
C GLU A 360 3.46 8.48 -22.94
N LEU A 361 2.15 8.63 -23.13
CA LEU A 361 1.55 9.91 -23.46
C LEU A 361 1.74 10.94 -22.33
N LEU A 362 1.43 10.58 -21.10
CA LEU A 362 1.53 11.50 -19.96
C LEU A 362 2.97 11.92 -19.67
N ASN A 363 3.92 10.99 -19.81
CA ASN A 363 5.36 11.29 -19.67
C ASN A 363 5.86 12.32 -20.69
N GLU A 364 5.26 12.41 -21.91
CA GLU A 364 5.58 13.47 -22.86
C GLU A 364 5.27 14.87 -22.31
N TYR A 365 4.38 14.97 -21.34
CA TYR A 365 3.97 16.21 -20.67
C TYR A 365 4.56 16.38 -19.27
N GLY A 366 5.46 15.47 -18.85
CA GLY A 366 6.09 15.49 -17.54
C GLY A 366 5.12 15.15 -16.39
N LEU A 367 4.11 14.35 -16.68
CA LEU A 367 3.16 13.79 -15.71
C LEU A 367 3.41 12.31 -15.53
N ASP A 368 3.31 11.84 -14.29
CA ASP A 368 3.27 10.44 -13.95
C ASP A 368 1.88 9.86 -14.20
N PHE A 369 1.83 8.59 -14.57
CA PHE A 369 0.60 7.81 -14.58
C PHE A 369 0.56 6.93 -13.32
N THR A 370 -0.43 7.17 -12.46
CA THR A 370 -0.70 6.37 -11.27
C THR A 370 -1.94 5.54 -11.52
N ALA A 371 -1.91 4.23 -11.29
CA ALA A 371 -3.11 3.41 -11.47
C ALA A 371 -3.09 2.13 -10.62
N GLU A 372 -4.29 1.57 -10.41
CA GLU A 372 -4.51 0.23 -9.91
C GLU A 372 -4.54 -0.80 -11.05
N ALA A 373 -4.36 -2.08 -10.71
CA ALA A 373 -4.42 -3.18 -11.66
C ALA A 373 -5.82 -3.81 -11.69
N GLY A 374 -6.81 -3.09 -12.16
CA GLY A 374 -8.17 -3.62 -12.34
C GLY A 374 -9.14 -3.30 -11.22
N GLY A 375 -8.70 -3.21 -9.96
CA GLY A 375 -9.56 -2.85 -8.84
C GLY A 375 -9.14 -3.44 -7.49
N PRO A 376 -10.02 -3.39 -6.46
CA PRO A 376 -9.69 -3.72 -5.07
C PRO A 376 -9.59 -5.23 -4.79
N GLY A 377 -9.37 -6.05 -5.79
CA GLY A 377 -9.26 -7.50 -5.65
C GLY A 377 -10.57 -8.25 -5.92
N PRO A 378 -10.59 -9.58 -5.65
CA PRO A 378 -11.77 -10.39 -5.88
C PRO A 378 -13.01 -9.93 -5.08
N PRO A 379 -14.23 -9.98 -5.62
CA PRO A 379 -14.58 -10.56 -6.93
C PRO A 379 -14.44 -9.61 -8.13
N ILE A 380 -14.05 -8.35 -7.92
CA ILE A 380 -13.98 -7.35 -9.00
C ILE A 380 -12.96 -7.74 -10.06
N TRP A 381 -11.84 -8.31 -9.66
CA TRP A 381 -10.80 -8.79 -10.58
C TRP A 381 -11.24 -9.94 -11.47
N ASP A 382 -12.25 -10.70 -11.08
CA ASP A 382 -12.74 -11.82 -11.89
C ASP A 382 -13.30 -11.37 -13.24
N SER A 383 -13.81 -10.14 -13.32
CA SER A 383 -14.31 -9.54 -14.56
C SER A 383 -13.25 -8.75 -15.34
N CYS A 384 -12.08 -8.54 -14.78
CA CYS A 384 -10.95 -7.86 -15.41
C CYS A 384 -9.79 -8.84 -15.60
N PRO A 385 -9.69 -9.53 -16.75
CA PRO A 385 -8.67 -10.56 -16.99
C PRO A 385 -7.31 -9.95 -17.27
N VAL A 386 -6.63 -9.47 -16.21
CA VAL A 386 -5.33 -8.81 -16.28
C VAL A 386 -4.26 -9.55 -15.50
N ASP A 387 -3.03 -9.53 -15.99
CA ASP A 387 -1.82 -9.82 -15.20
C ASP A 387 -1.50 -8.60 -14.34
N ALA A 388 -1.87 -8.68 -13.05
CA ALA A 388 -1.81 -7.53 -12.14
C ALA A 388 -0.38 -6.97 -11.98
N LEU A 389 0.62 -7.84 -11.78
CA LEU A 389 2.01 -7.41 -11.65
C LEU A 389 2.52 -6.71 -12.93
N LYS A 390 2.12 -7.22 -14.10
CA LYS A 390 2.52 -6.62 -15.38
C LYS A 390 1.86 -5.26 -15.57
N ALA A 391 0.56 -5.15 -15.29
CA ALA A 391 -0.16 -3.87 -15.36
C ALA A 391 0.48 -2.81 -14.46
N LEU A 392 0.71 -3.13 -13.18
CA LEU A 392 1.37 -2.27 -12.20
C LEU A 392 2.84 -1.91 -12.60
N GLY A 393 3.53 -2.81 -13.30
CA GLY A 393 4.85 -2.55 -13.86
C GLY A 393 4.85 -1.52 -15.00
N HIS A 394 3.72 -1.36 -15.68
CA HIS A 394 3.56 -0.48 -16.84
C HIS A 394 3.02 0.93 -16.50
N VAL A 395 2.79 1.25 -15.22
CA VAL A 395 2.54 2.62 -14.74
C VAL A 395 3.80 3.22 -14.13
N ASP A 396 3.81 4.54 -13.84
CA ASP A 396 4.92 5.17 -13.14
C ASP A 396 4.85 4.90 -11.65
N ILE A 397 3.66 5.00 -11.07
CA ILE A 397 3.41 4.78 -9.64
C ILE A 397 2.33 3.69 -9.50
N PRO A 398 2.73 2.46 -9.15
CA PRO A 398 1.77 1.39 -8.87
C PRO A 398 0.98 1.70 -7.60
N ARG A 399 -0.34 1.58 -7.68
CA ARG A 399 -1.28 1.80 -6.59
C ARG A 399 -2.13 0.56 -6.36
N GLY A 400 -2.65 0.42 -5.17
CA GLY A 400 -3.73 -0.43 -4.77
C GLY A 400 -4.35 0.11 -3.51
N GLU A 401 -5.02 -0.71 -2.70
CA GLU A 401 -5.76 -0.21 -1.55
C GLU A 401 -5.75 -1.16 -0.35
N PHE A 402 -5.99 -0.62 0.85
CA PHE A 402 -6.27 -1.41 2.03
C PHE A 402 -7.35 -0.77 2.90
N TRP A 403 -8.20 -1.61 3.49
CA TRP A 403 -9.44 -1.20 4.15
C TRP A 403 -9.42 -1.43 5.65
N MET A 404 -10.02 -0.48 6.41
CA MET A 404 -10.29 -0.67 7.83
C MET A 404 -11.39 -1.73 8.03
N GLY A 405 -11.18 -2.62 8.99
CA GLY A 405 -12.16 -3.65 9.33
C GLY A 405 -12.22 -4.85 8.37
N ASN A 406 -11.47 -4.81 7.27
CA ASN A 406 -11.28 -5.95 6.39
C ASN A 406 -9.78 -6.27 6.23
N PRO A 407 -9.21 -7.10 7.11
CA PRO A 407 -7.78 -7.42 7.08
C PRO A 407 -7.35 -8.17 5.80
N ARG A 408 -8.30 -8.65 5.00
CA ARG A 408 -8.00 -9.39 3.76
C ARG A 408 -7.40 -8.51 2.68
N HIS A 409 -7.75 -7.23 2.62
CA HIS A 409 -7.26 -6.32 1.59
C HIS A 409 -5.79 -5.95 1.75
N ILE A 410 -5.17 -6.21 2.87
CA ILE A 410 -3.75 -5.91 3.08
C ILE A 410 -2.83 -6.73 2.15
N PHE A 411 -3.29 -7.86 1.62
CA PHE A 411 -2.49 -8.67 0.69
C PHE A 411 -2.19 -7.94 -0.64
N LEU A 412 -3.04 -6.99 -1.02
CA LEU A 412 -2.82 -6.16 -2.21
C LEU A 412 -1.53 -5.36 -2.10
N ILE A 413 -1.18 -4.92 -0.89
CA ILE A 413 0.05 -4.16 -0.66
C ILE A 413 1.29 -4.98 -1.04
N LYS A 414 1.33 -6.27 -0.70
CA LYS A 414 2.47 -7.14 -1.08
C LYS A 414 2.57 -7.33 -2.59
N GLU A 415 1.45 -7.38 -3.30
CA GLU A 415 1.43 -7.45 -4.76
C GLU A 415 1.97 -6.18 -5.40
N ILE A 416 1.49 -5.00 -4.95
CA ILE A 416 1.96 -3.71 -5.44
C ILE A 416 3.44 -3.51 -5.12
N ALA A 417 3.87 -3.88 -3.90
CA ALA A 417 5.26 -3.83 -3.49
C ALA A 417 6.13 -4.73 -4.38
N SER A 418 5.69 -5.98 -4.63
CA SER A 418 6.40 -6.86 -5.55
C SER A 418 6.49 -6.26 -6.95
N ALA A 419 5.40 -5.69 -7.49
CA ALA A 419 5.43 -5.01 -8.78
C ALA A 419 6.44 -3.85 -8.79
N ALA A 420 6.44 -3.02 -7.76
CA ALA A 420 7.41 -1.92 -7.65
C ALA A 420 8.86 -2.44 -7.61
N HIS A 421 9.14 -3.45 -6.80
CA HIS A 421 10.47 -4.03 -6.66
C HIS A 421 10.97 -4.66 -7.96
N ILE A 422 10.15 -5.51 -8.61
CA ILE A 422 10.58 -6.26 -9.79
C ILE A 422 10.67 -5.41 -11.07
N TYR A 423 10.01 -4.23 -11.09
CA TYR A 423 10.09 -3.28 -12.20
C TYR A 423 10.94 -2.04 -11.87
N GLY A 424 11.53 -1.95 -10.67
CA GLY A 424 12.41 -0.86 -10.25
C GLY A 424 11.68 0.47 -10.04
N LYS A 425 10.45 0.43 -9.51
CA LYS A 425 9.67 1.63 -9.19
C LYS A 425 10.00 2.11 -7.77
N PRO A 426 10.13 3.44 -7.56
CA PRO A 426 10.51 3.97 -6.24
C PRO A 426 9.35 3.96 -5.24
N PHE A 427 8.11 4.02 -5.70
CA PHE A 427 6.93 4.17 -4.85
C PHE A 427 6.04 2.93 -4.87
N VAL A 428 5.54 2.59 -3.70
CA VAL A 428 4.45 1.66 -3.45
C VAL A 428 3.34 2.48 -2.80
N ASP A 429 2.36 2.90 -3.58
CA ASP A 429 1.27 3.79 -3.14
C ASP A 429 0.01 2.98 -2.82
N ALA A 430 -0.82 3.49 -1.93
CA ALA A 430 -2.13 2.87 -1.67
C ALA A 430 -3.19 3.89 -1.28
N GLU A 431 -4.40 3.68 -1.81
CA GLU A 431 -5.62 4.16 -1.18
C GLU A 431 -5.71 3.55 0.22
N SER A 432 -5.62 4.40 1.23
CA SER A 432 -5.36 3.96 2.59
C SER A 432 -6.57 4.13 3.49
N TRP A 433 -6.93 3.06 4.24
CA TRP A 433 -7.98 3.01 5.27
C TRP A 433 -9.41 3.16 4.76
N THR A 434 -9.73 2.84 3.53
CA THR A 434 -11.12 2.81 3.06
C THR A 434 -12.02 2.07 4.04
N THR A 435 -13.15 2.68 4.40
CA THR A 435 -14.02 2.16 5.46
C THR A 435 -15.44 2.69 5.38
N TRP A 436 -16.38 1.89 5.88
CA TRP A 436 -17.77 2.30 6.15
C TRP A 436 -18.06 2.46 7.64
N ARG A 437 -17.00 2.38 8.49
CA ARG A 437 -17.13 2.49 9.96
C ARG A 437 -17.33 3.92 10.45
N ARG A 438 -17.17 4.88 9.57
CA ARG A 438 -17.37 6.29 9.82
C ARG A 438 -16.37 6.84 10.85
N TRP A 439 -16.76 7.74 11.68
CA TRP A 439 -15.95 8.43 12.66
C TRP A 439 -15.64 7.60 13.92
N ARG A 440 -15.54 6.25 13.82
CA ARG A 440 -15.30 5.35 14.96
C ARG A 440 -13.85 4.97 15.18
N ASP A 441 -13.02 5.13 14.18
CA ASP A 441 -11.65 4.63 14.23
C ASP A 441 -10.70 5.77 14.54
N GLY A 442 -10.05 5.70 15.71
CA GLY A 442 -9.07 6.65 16.17
C GLY A 442 -7.68 6.43 15.57
N LEU A 443 -6.75 7.31 15.93
CA LEU A 443 -5.41 7.36 15.35
C LEU A 443 -4.59 6.09 15.61
N VAL A 444 -4.70 5.50 16.80
CA VAL A 444 -3.99 4.26 17.16
C VAL A 444 -4.41 3.09 16.28
N LYS A 445 -5.71 2.94 16.01
CA LYS A 445 -6.20 1.87 15.11
C LYS A 445 -5.69 2.06 13.68
N ARG A 446 -5.65 3.31 13.20
CA ARG A 446 -5.11 3.66 11.87
C ARG A 446 -3.62 3.39 11.79
N LYS A 447 -2.87 3.76 12.83
CA LYS A 447 -1.44 3.46 12.95
C LYS A 447 -1.16 1.96 12.86
N MET A 448 -1.84 1.15 13.67
CA MET A 448 -1.61 -0.30 13.69
C MET A 448 -1.85 -0.96 12.33
N LEU A 449 -2.80 -0.44 11.55
CA LEU A 449 -3.09 -0.97 10.21
C LEU A 449 -2.06 -0.52 9.18
N VAL A 450 -1.67 0.75 9.18
CA VAL A 450 -0.64 1.22 8.23
C VAL A 450 0.73 0.65 8.54
N ASP A 451 1.08 0.44 9.81
CA ASP A 451 2.32 -0.25 10.20
C ASP A 451 2.38 -1.67 9.62
N ARG A 452 1.21 -2.34 9.56
CA ARG A 452 1.12 -3.63 8.87
C ARG A 452 1.36 -3.47 7.37
N ALA A 453 0.77 -2.46 6.73
CA ALA A 453 0.99 -2.18 5.32
C ALA A 453 2.45 -1.82 5.03
N PHE A 454 3.13 -1.11 5.94
CA PHE A 454 4.56 -0.84 5.85
C PHE A 454 5.39 -2.13 5.85
N CYS A 455 5.07 -3.10 6.70
CA CYS A 455 5.74 -4.40 6.70
C CYS A 455 5.47 -5.21 5.42
N GLU A 456 4.40 -4.95 4.69
CA GLU A 456 4.14 -5.55 3.37
C GLU A 456 4.80 -4.79 2.21
N GLY A 457 5.45 -3.65 2.48
CA GLY A 457 6.22 -2.87 1.51
C GLY A 457 5.65 -1.52 1.10
N LEU A 458 4.51 -1.08 1.68
CA LEU A 458 4.00 0.28 1.47
C LEU A 458 5.07 1.31 1.83
N ASN A 459 5.28 2.32 0.98
CA ASN A 459 6.20 3.41 1.27
C ASN A 459 5.65 4.79 0.86
N ARG A 460 4.39 4.87 0.44
CA ARG A 460 3.67 6.11 0.14
C ARG A 460 2.21 5.95 0.54
N VAL A 461 1.67 6.91 1.29
CA VAL A 461 0.31 6.86 1.83
C VAL A 461 -0.54 7.92 1.15
N THR A 462 -1.60 7.48 0.47
CA THR A 462 -2.67 8.35 -0.05
C THR A 462 -3.96 7.99 0.68
N TYR A 463 -4.34 8.75 1.72
CA TYR A 463 -5.48 8.36 2.54
C TYR A 463 -6.84 8.69 1.88
N HIS A 464 -7.82 7.84 2.13
CA HIS A 464 -9.19 7.94 1.62
C HIS A 464 -10.18 8.28 2.75
N GLY A 465 -10.55 9.58 2.94
CA GLY A 465 -10.12 10.70 2.16
C GLY A 465 -10.29 12.02 2.92
N PHE A 466 -10.02 13.07 2.20
CA PHE A 466 -10.21 14.46 2.62
C PHE A 466 -11.43 15.00 1.87
N SER A 467 -12.59 15.00 2.50
CA SER A 467 -13.80 15.53 1.86
C SER A 467 -13.80 17.05 1.86
N HIS A 468 -13.98 17.67 0.68
CA HIS A 468 -14.23 19.10 0.56
C HIS A 468 -15.56 19.45 1.22
N SER A 469 -15.51 20.17 2.33
CA SER A 469 -16.70 20.54 3.11
C SER A 469 -16.62 21.99 3.55
N PRO A 470 -17.42 22.89 2.95
CA PRO A 470 -17.43 24.30 3.35
C PRO A 470 -18.01 24.45 4.77
N GLU A 471 -17.63 25.53 5.47
CA GLU A 471 -18.01 25.76 6.88
C GLU A 471 -19.52 25.78 7.11
N GLU A 472 -20.30 26.33 6.19
CA GLU A 472 -21.75 26.37 6.25
C GLU A 472 -22.42 24.99 6.19
N ALA A 473 -21.71 23.95 5.80
CA ALA A 473 -22.19 22.57 5.88
C ALA A 473 -22.26 22.06 7.33
N GLY A 474 -21.62 22.75 8.28
CA GLY A 474 -21.58 22.36 9.69
C GLY A 474 -20.60 21.22 9.97
N TYR A 475 -20.79 20.50 11.06
CA TYR A 475 -19.92 19.43 11.54
C TYR A 475 -20.70 18.13 11.73
N PRO A 476 -20.10 16.99 11.38
CA PRO A 476 -18.86 16.80 10.63
C PRO A 476 -18.93 17.16 9.15
N GLY A 477 -20.05 17.69 8.66
CA GLY A 477 -20.20 18.28 7.33
C GLY A 477 -20.37 17.24 6.21
N ARG A 478 -19.88 17.60 5.02
CA ARG A 478 -19.92 16.72 3.83
C ARG A 478 -18.90 15.61 3.97
N SER A 479 -19.34 14.38 3.71
CA SER A 479 -18.50 13.19 3.80
C SER A 479 -18.77 12.24 2.65
N TYR A 480 -17.72 11.64 2.11
CA TYR A 480 -17.84 10.55 1.15
C TYR A 480 -18.35 9.28 1.84
N HIS A 481 -19.10 8.44 1.13
CA HIS A 481 -19.79 7.29 1.74
C HIS A 481 -18.85 6.18 2.22
N ALA A 482 -17.61 6.11 1.72
CA ALA A 482 -16.62 5.08 2.00
C ALA A 482 -15.28 5.72 2.33
N GLY A 483 -15.08 6.23 3.51
CA GLY A 483 -13.82 6.88 3.85
C GLY A 483 -13.70 7.20 5.32
N ILE A 484 -12.50 7.56 5.75
CA ILE A 484 -12.19 7.82 7.15
C ILE A 484 -12.38 9.27 7.57
N ASP A 485 -12.64 10.17 6.66
CA ASP A 485 -12.71 11.61 6.90
C ASP A 485 -11.54 12.14 7.75
N MET A 486 -10.49 12.59 7.08
CA MET A 486 -9.35 13.27 7.72
C MET A 486 -9.25 14.67 7.11
N ASN A 487 -10.08 15.59 7.61
CA ASN A 487 -10.24 16.96 7.13
C ASN A 487 -10.49 17.95 8.28
N PRO A 488 -10.57 19.27 8.03
CA PRO A 488 -10.74 20.28 9.07
C PRO A 488 -12.00 20.13 9.94
N GLN A 489 -13.03 19.41 9.49
CA GLN A 489 -14.26 19.20 10.25
C GLN A 489 -14.16 18.03 11.24
N VAL A 490 -13.06 17.27 11.25
CA VAL A 490 -12.87 16.19 12.23
C VAL A 490 -12.42 16.77 13.58
N ALA A 491 -12.99 16.27 14.69
CA ALA A 491 -12.77 16.84 16.03
C ALA A 491 -11.27 16.93 16.42
N TRP A 492 -10.46 15.92 16.09
CA TRP A 492 -9.02 15.88 16.43
C TRP A 492 -8.11 16.55 15.38
N TRP A 493 -8.65 17.04 14.25
CA TRP A 493 -7.84 17.65 13.18
C TRP A 493 -6.91 18.77 13.63
N PRO A 494 -7.31 19.67 14.54
CA PRO A 494 -6.41 20.72 15.02
C PRO A 494 -5.07 20.21 15.55
N LYS A 495 -5.03 18.99 16.06
CA LYS A 495 -3.84 18.32 16.63
C LYS A 495 -3.26 17.21 15.72
N ALA A 496 -3.69 17.09 14.46
CA ALA A 496 -3.35 15.98 13.54
C ALA A 496 -1.86 15.89 13.14
N LYS A 497 -1.11 17.00 13.21
CA LYS A 497 0.25 17.11 12.67
C LYS A 497 1.21 15.98 13.11
N PRO A 498 1.30 15.59 14.40
CA PRO A 498 2.23 14.52 14.82
C PRO A 498 1.95 13.17 14.15
N PHE A 499 0.67 12.84 13.87
CA PHE A 499 0.32 11.64 13.13
C PHE A 499 0.74 11.72 11.64
N MET A 500 0.57 12.88 11.02
CA MET A 500 1.03 13.09 9.63
C MET A 500 2.55 13.05 9.52
N ASP A 501 3.26 13.63 10.51
CA ASP A 501 4.72 13.59 10.58
C ASP A 501 5.21 12.14 10.77
N TYR A 502 4.52 11.33 11.59
CA TYR A 502 4.78 9.89 11.75
C TYR A 502 4.74 9.17 10.40
N LEU A 503 3.67 9.38 9.64
CA LEU A 503 3.51 8.76 8.32
C LEU A 503 4.64 9.18 7.36
N GLY A 504 4.96 10.47 7.35
CA GLY A 504 6.03 11.00 6.51
C GLY A 504 7.39 10.41 6.86
N ARG A 505 7.72 10.28 8.15
CA ARG A 505 8.97 9.67 8.63
C ARG A 505 9.07 8.21 8.24
N CYS A 506 8.00 7.44 8.43
CA CYS A 506 7.96 6.04 8.02
C CYS A 506 8.16 5.90 6.51
N CYS A 507 7.41 6.65 5.71
CA CYS A 507 7.55 6.62 4.25
C CYS A 507 8.95 7.03 3.80
N HIS A 508 9.55 8.07 4.40
CA HIS A 508 10.91 8.49 4.07
C HIS A 508 11.92 7.36 4.24
N MET A 509 11.92 6.69 5.38
CA MET A 509 12.84 5.58 5.65
C MET A 509 12.57 4.37 4.74
N LEU A 510 11.31 4.06 4.47
CA LEU A 510 10.91 2.93 3.62
C LEU A 510 11.11 3.20 2.11
N GLN A 511 11.38 4.42 1.71
CA GLN A 511 11.79 4.78 0.34
C GLN A 511 13.30 4.63 0.12
N GLN A 512 14.10 4.38 1.17
CA GLN A 512 15.55 4.25 1.02
C GLN A 512 15.95 2.88 0.45
N GLY A 513 16.97 2.87 -0.38
CA GLY A 513 17.63 1.66 -0.88
C GLY A 513 16.70 0.64 -1.54
N THR A 514 17.08 -0.63 -1.46
CA THR A 514 16.35 -1.78 -2.04
C THR A 514 15.76 -2.66 -0.94
N PHE A 515 14.64 -3.28 -1.26
CA PHE A 515 14.02 -4.29 -0.39
C PHE A 515 14.88 -5.54 -0.31
N VAL A 516 14.96 -6.17 0.87
CA VAL A 516 15.74 -7.40 1.08
C VAL A 516 14.79 -8.60 1.13
N ALA A 517 14.94 -9.50 0.16
CA ALA A 517 14.21 -10.74 0.09
C ALA A 517 15.11 -11.91 -0.31
N ASP A 518 14.80 -13.11 0.19
CA ASP A 518 15.55 -14.32 -0.17
C ASP A 518 14.88 -15.09 -1.31
N VAL A 519 13.57 -14.94 -1.49
CA VAL A 519 12.74 -15.78 -2.36
C VAL A 519 11.96 -14.95 -3.38
N ALA A 520 11.96 -15.40 -4.64
CA ALA A 520 11.01 -14.95 -5.66
C ALA A 520 10.01 -16.06 -5.93
N TYR A 521 8.72 -15.74 -5.98
CA TYR A 521 7.66 -16.67 -6.35
C TYR A 521 7.12 -16.35 -7.73
N TYR A 522 7.28 -17.27 -8.66
CA TYR A 522 6.61 -17.17 -9.95
C TYR A 522 5.15 -17.61 -9.83
N TYR A 523 4.21 -16.74 -10.13
CA TYR A 523 2.79 -17.01 -9.93
C TYR A 523 2.08 -17.61 -11.16
N GLY A 524 2.86 -17.94 -12.23
CA GLY A 524 2.34 -18.51 -13.46
C GLY A 524 2.06 -17.48 -14.54
N ASP A 525 1.44 -17.92 -15.63
CA ASP A 525 1.23 -17.14 -16.85
C ASP A 525 -0.25 -17.04 -17.28
N GLN A 526 -1.19 -17.28 -16.40
CA GLN A 526 -2.63 -17.14 -16.69
C GLN A 526 -3.09 -15.68 -16.58
N ALA A 527 -4.27 -15.40 -17.10
CA ALA A 527 -5.00 -14.16 -16.85
C ALA A 527 -6.49 -14.50 -16.58
N PRO A 528 -7.15 -13.91 -15.57
CA PRO A 528 -6.57 -13.00 -14.59
C PRO A 528 -5.50 -13.67 -13.72
N ASN A 529 -4.52 -12.89 -13.28
CA ASN A 529 -3.49 -13.38 -12.37
C ASN A 529 -3.18 -12.33 -11.30
N PHE A 530 -3.23 -12.75 -10.04
CA PHE A 530 -2.98 -11.92 -8.88
C PHE A 530 -2.50 -12.75 -7.69
N TRP A 531 -1.88 -12.12 -6.72
CA TRP A 531 -1.30 -12.78 -5.57
C TRP A 531 -2.09 -12.49 -4.30
N PRO A 532 -2.81 -13.48 -3.73
CA PRO A 532 -3.68 -13.25 -2.58
C PRO A 532 -3.01 -13.47 -1.22
N MET A 533 -1.68 -13.64 -1.16
CA MET A 533 -1.01 -14.11 0.06
C MET A 533 -0.15 -13.02 0.70
N HIS A 534 -0.14 -12.98 2.03
CA HIS A 534 0.72 -12.11 2.84
C HIS A 534 1.06 -12.77 4.18
N HIS A 535 2.00 -12.17 4.93
CA HIS A 535 2.58 -12.76 6.15
C HIS A 535 1.59 -13.00 7.28
N ASP A 536 0.61 -12.13 7.42
CA ASP A 536 -0.17 -11.98 8.66
C ASP A 536 -1.62 -12.46 8.59
N VAL A 537 -2.05 -13.17 7.53
CA VAL A 537 -3.41 -13.71 7.51
C VAL A 537 -3.46 -15.02 8.32
N PRO A 538 -4.07 -15.02 9.52
CA PRO A 538 -4.12 -16.20 10.37
C PRO A 538 -4.86 -17.38 9.73
N GLU A 539 -5.74 -17.09 8.77
CA GLU A 539 -6.66 -18.06 8.15
C GLU A 539 -6.09 -18.73 6.90
N LYS A 540 -4.95 -18.26 6.38
CA LYS A 540 -4.27 -18.90 5.26
C LYS A 540 -2.90 -19.36 5.70
N PRO A 541 -2.48 -20.57 5.32
CA PRO A 541 -1.11 -20.97 5.54
C PRO A 541 -0.21 -19.91 4.93
N ARG A 542 0.79 -19.44 5.67
CA ARG A 542 1.95 -18.74 5.11
C ARG A 542 2.33 -19.47 3.84
N LEU A 543 2.89 -18.76 2.86
CA LEU A 543 3.46 -19.37 1.67
C LEU A 543 4.08 -20.69 2.05
N GLN A 544 3.50 -21.81 1.55
CA GLN A 544 3.79 -23.14 2.11
C GLN A 544 5.29 -23.31 2.26
N GLY A 545 5.75 -23.36 3.52
CA GLY A 545 7.09 -23.68 3.89
C GLY A 545 8.17 -22.63 3.69
N LEU A 546 7.88 -21.33 3.57
CA LEU A 546 8.92 -20.31 3.62
C LEU A 546 9.53 -20.21 5.03
N GLY A 547 8.69 -20.27 6.05
CA GLY A 547 9.10 -20.10 7.44
C GLY A 547 9.15 -18.62 7.88
N PRO A 548 9.24 -18.38 9.20
CA PRO A 548 9.33 -17.03 9.74
C PRO A 548 10.70 -16.41 9.49
N GLY A 549 10.73 -15.11 9.39
CA GLY A 549 11.97 -14.32 9.31
C GLY A 549 12.64 -14.33 7.96
N PHE A 550 11.96 -14.78 6.92
CA PHE A 550 12.35 -14.61 5.52
C PHE A 550 11.28 -13.78 4.81
N ASP A 551 11.69 -13.00 3.82
CA ASP A 551 10.77 -12.23 3.00
C ASP A 551 10.89 -12.59 1.51
N TYR A 552 9.92 -12.13 0.72
CA TYR A 552 9.77 -12.56 -0.67
C TYR A 552 9.17 -11.47 -1.56
N ASP A 553 9.35 -11.64 -2.87
CA ASP A 553 8.56 -10.98 -3.90
C ASP A 553 7.85 -12.01 -4.78
N VAL A 554 6.78 -11.57 -5.43
CA VAL A 554 6.12 -12.30 -6.49
C VAL A 554 6.61 -11.81 -7.84
N VAL A 555 6.81 -12.71 -8.80
CA VAL A 555 7.30 -12.38 -10.14
C VAL A 555 6.40 -12.99 -11.20
N ASN A 556 6.31 -12.30 -12.33
CA ASN A 556 5.54 -12.74 -13.50
C ASN A 556 6.44 -13.20 -14.64
N THR A 557 5.81 -13.68 -15.71
CA THR A 557 6.47 -14.11 -16.95
C THR A 557 7.35 -13.02 -17.57
N ASP A 558 6.85 -11.79 -17.64
CA ASP A 558 7.60 -10.68 -18.24
C ASP A 558 8.94 -10.43 -17.55
N VAL A 559 8.95 -10.42 -16.22
CA VAL A 559 10.17 -10.23 -15.43
C VAL A 559 11.15 -11.39 -15.59
N ILE A 560 10.65 -12.64 -15.60
CA ILE A 560 11.51 -13.80 -15.85
C ILE A 560 12.20 -13.66 -17.21
N LEU A 561 11.44 -13.40 -18.26
CA LEU A 561 11.96 -13.35 -19.63
C LEU A 561 12.91 -12.18 -19.86
N ASN A 562 12.53 -10.99 -19.39
CA ASN A 562 13.15 -9.74 -19.82
C ASN A 562 14.09 -9.11 -18.79
N ARG A 563 13.95 -9.42 -17.49
CA ARG A 563 14.67 -8.71 -16.44
C ARG A 563 15.60 -9.58 -15.58
N MET A 564 15.34 -10.88 -15.46
CA MET A 564 16.18 -11.79 -14.64
C MET A 564 17.50 -12.13 -15.30
N SER A 565 18.56 -12.09 -14.49
CA SER A 565 19.90 -12.62 -14.79
C SER A 565 20.49 -13.28 -13.54
N VAL A 566 21.71 -13.86 -13.67
CA VAL A 566 22.40 -14.50 -12.55
C VAL A 566 23.75 -13.84 -12.30
N LYS A 567 23.99 -13.51 -11.03
CA LYS A 567 25.29 -13.03 -10.55
C LYS A 567 25.62 -13.70 -9.21
N ASP A 568 26.79 -14.29 -9.12
CA ASP A 568 27.32 -14.94 -7.90
C ASP A 568 26.34 -15.97 -7.28
N GLY A 569 25.68 -16.76 -8.15
CA GLY A 569 24.70 -17.78 -7.75
C GLY A 569 23.32 -17.24 -7.34
N ARG A 570 23.12 -15.94 -7.38
CA ARG A 570 21.85 -15.29 -7.08
C ARG A 570 21.13 -14.84 -8.36
N ILE A 571 19.83 -14.87 -8.34
CA ILE A 571 18.98 -14.25 -9.35
C ILE A 571 18.96 -12.75 -9.06
N VAL A 572 19.26 -11.91 -10.06
CA VAL A 572 19.35 -10.47 -9.91
C VAL A 572 18.51 -9.76 -10.97
N LEU A 573 17.96 -8.61 -10.60
CA LEU A 573 17.26 -7.69 -11.49
C LEU A 573 18.10 -6.42 -11.74
N PRO A 574 17.86 -5.68 -12.84
CA PRO A 574 18.68 -4.52 -13.20
C PRO A 574 18.74 -3.42 -12.13
N ASP A 575 17.67 -3.28 -11.33
CA ASP A 575 17.49 -2.22 -10.34
C ASP A 575 17.99 -2.60 -8.94
N GLY A 576 18.75 -3.70 -8.83
CA GLY A 576 19.44 -4.10 -7.59
C GLY A 576 18.76 -5.20 -6.80
N MET A 577 17.52 -5.56 -7.10
CA MET A 577 16.86 -6.67 -6.43
C MET A 577 17.58 -8.00 -6.66
N SER A 578 17.60 -8.84 -5.63
CA SER A 578 18.40 -10.07 -5.64
C SER A 578 17.76 -11.17 -4.79
N TYR A 579 17.60 -12.36 -5.37
CA TYR A 579 16.94 -13.51 -4.72
C TYR A 579 17.90 -14.73 -4.69
N ARG A 580 17.80 -15.56 -3.66
CA ARG A 580 18.55 -16.81 -3.54
C ARG A 580 17.89 -17.93 -4.33
N VAL A 581 16.55 -17.96 -4.33
CA VAL A 581 15.77 -19.01 -5.00
C VAL A 581 14.57 -18.44 -5.74
N LEU A 582 14.21 -19.08 -6.85
CA LEU A 582 12.95 -18.88 -7.58
C LEU A 582 12.05 -20.08 -7.36
N VAL A 583 10.85 -19.87 -6.84
CA VAL A 583 9.86 -20.91 -6.61
C VAL A 583 8.87 -20.91 -7.76
N LEU A 584 8.66 -22.08 -8.36
CA LEU A 584 7.70 -22.30 -9.44
C LEU A 584 6.33 -22.67 -8.86
N PRO A 585 5.22 -22.34 -9.54
CA PRO A 585 3.89 -22.74 -9.11
C PRO A 585 3.72 -24.27 -9.22
N ASP A 586 2.88 -24.84 -8.36
CA ASP A 586 2.54 -26.26 -8.38
C ASP A 586 1.49 -26.54 -9.46
N GLN A 587 1.91 -26.51 -10.72
CA GLN A 587 1.08 -26.77 -11.89
C GLN A 587 1.88 -27.42 -13.01
N PRO A 588 1.25 -28.21 -13.89
CA PRO A 588 1.94 -28.91 -15.00
C PRO A 588 2.28 -27.98 -16.17
N HIS A 589 1.57 -26.85 -16.31
CA HIS A 589 1.68 -25.96 -17.46
C HIS A 589 2.78 -24.90 -17.27
N MET A 590 3.57 -24.69 -18.33
CA MET A 590 4.55 -23.63 -18.40
C MET A 590 4.76 -23.19 -19.85
N PRO A 591 4.84 -21.90 -20.17
CA PRO A 591 5.26 -21.44 -21.50
C PRO A 591 6.66 -21.96 -21.85
N LEU A 592 6.86 -22.32 -23.11
CA LEU A 592 8.13 -22.92 -23.58
C LEU A 592 9.31 -21.94 -23.44
N ASP A 593 9.08 -20.66 -23.71
CA ASP A 593 10.07 -19.59 -23.58
C ASP A 593 10.47 -19.31 -22.11
N VAL A 594 9.52 -19.42 -21.20
CA VAL A 594 9.81 -19.36 -19.76
C VAL A 594 10.74 -20.50 -19.36
N LEU A 595 10.44 -21.75 -19.77
CA LEU A 595 11.33 -22.89 -19.47
C LEU A 595 12.72 -22.71 -20.10
N ALA A 596 12.79 -22.21 -21.33
CA ALA A 596 14.07 -21.93 -21.99
C ALA A 596 14.88 -20.86 -21.24
N LYS A 597 14.22 -19.84 -20.73
CA LYS A 597 14.87 -18.82 -19.89
C LYS A 597 15.33 -19.40 -18.55
N LEU A 598 14.52 -20.24 -17.91
CA LEU A 598 14.90 -20.94 -16.68
C LEU A 598 16.11 -21.86 -16.90
N GLU A 599 16.20 -22.54 -18.04
CA GLU A 599 17.39 -23.34 -18.42
C GLU A 599 18.67 -22.47 -18.43
N ILE A 600 18.58 -21.27 -19.01
CA ILE A 600 19.70 -20.30 -19.05
C ILE A 600 20.07 -19.86 -17.62
N LEU A 601 19.09 -19.49 -16.79
CA LEU A 601 19.31 -19.04 -15.43
C LEU A 601 19.94 -20.14 -14.55
N VAL A 602 19.40 -21.37 -14.61
CA VAL A 602 19.96 -22.50 -13.85
C VAL A 602 21.35 -22.86 -14.35
N SER A 603 21.57 -22.91 -15.66
CA SER A 603 22.91 -23.16 -16.21
C SER A 603 23.95 -22.12 -15.73
N ALA A 604 23.54 -20.88 -15.48
CA ALA A 604 24.38 -19.80 -14.99
C ALA A 604 24.61 -19.84 -13.46
N GLY A 605 23.84 -20.60 -12.70
CA GLY A 605 24.02 -20.78 -11.25
C GLY A 605 22.77 -20.51 -10.39
N ALA A 606 21.61 -20.23 -10.97
CA ALA A 606 20.38 -20.05 -10.21
C ALA A 606 19.89 -21.36 -9.58
N THR A 607 19.21 -21.24 -8.43
CA THR A 607 18.42 -22.30 -7.82
C THR A 607 16.93 -22.06 -8.10
N ILE A 608 16.25 -23.09 -8.65
CA ILE A 608 14.80 -23.09 -8.80
C ILE A 608 14.18 -24.21 -7.98
N ILE A 609 12.99 -23.96 -7.38
CA ILE A 609 12.25 -24.93 -6.57
C ILE A 609 10.87 -25.13 -7.20
N GLY A 610 10.52 -26.35 -7.60
CA GLY A 610 9.19 -26.64 -8.10
C GLY A 610 9.10 -27.93 -8.91
N PRO A 611 7.87 -28.34 -9.28
CA PRO A 611 7.61 -29.53 -10.04
C PRO A 611 8.13 -29.44 -11.48
N LYS A 612 8.38 -30.58 -12.09
CA LYS A 612 8.75 -30.66 -13.50
C LYS A 612 7.55 -30.37 -14.40
N PRO A 613 7.60 -29.29 -15.22
CA PRO A 613 6.50 -29.00 -16.13
C PRO A 613 6.36 -30.07 -17.22
N SER A 614 5.13 -30.29 -17.66
CA SER A 614 4.81 -31.39 -18.60
C SER A 614 4.15 -30.92 -19.89
N GLU A 615 3.59 -29.72 -19.98
CA GLU A 615 2.93 -29.19 -21.15
C GLU A 615 2.88 -27.66 -21.23
N VAL A 616 2.66 -27.14 -22.45
CA VAL A 616 2.44 -25.72 -22.66
C VAL A 616 0.95 -25.38 -22.53
N PRO A 617 0.57 -24.15 -22.11
CA PRO A 617 -0.83 -23.79 -21.87
C PRO A 617 -1.61 -23.44 -23.16
N GLY A 618 -0.94 -22.90 -24.20
CA GLY A 618 -1.59 -22.35 -25.40
C GLY A 618 -1.93 -23.39 -26.48
N LEU A 619 -2.83 -23.03 -27.39
CA LEU A 619 -3.36 -23.90 -28.43
C LEU A 619 -2.40 -24.09 -29.62
N HIS A 620 -1.77 -23.00 -30.08
CA HIS A 620 -0.97 -23.01 -31.31
C HIS A 620 0.29 -23.86 -31.21
N GLU A 621 0.41 -24.84 -32.09
CA GLU A 621 1.52 -25.82 -32.13
C GLU A 621 1.71 -26.57 -30.79
N HIS A 622 0.63 -26.78 -30.05
CA HIS A 622 0.63 -27.35 -28.70
C HIS A 622 1.46 -28.64 -28.60
N GLN A 623 1.25 -29.61 -29.49
CA GLN A 623 1.95 -30.90 -29.44
C GLN A 623 3.46 -30.76 -29.63
N SER A 624 3.89 -29.96 -30.61
CA SER A 624 5.32 -29.77 -30.92
C SER A 624 6.02 -28.99 -29.81
N LYS A 625 5.37 -27.93 -29.29
CA LYS A 625 5.88 -27.11 -28.17
C LYS A 625 5.94 -27.94 -26.88
N THR A 626 4.93 -28.73 -26.58
CA THR A 626 4.91 -29.62 -25.42
C THR A 626 6.02 -30.71 -25.52
N ALA A 627 6.28 -31.24 -26.68
CA ALA A 627 7.39 -32.19 -26.87
C ALA A 627 8.75 -31.52 -26.60
N ALA A 628 8.97 -30.30 -27.08
CA ALA A 628 10.17 -29.54 -26.84
C ALA A 628 10.32 -29.18 -25.35
N LEU A 629 9.23 -28.74 -24.69
CA LEU A 629 9.19 -28.46 -23.25
C LEU A 629 9.59 -29.72 -22.45
N ARG A 630 8.98 -30.87 -22.71
CA ARG A 630 9.29 -32.15 -22.04
C ARG A 630 10.76 -32.55 -22.20
N GLN A 631 11.34 -32.30 -23.36
CA GLN A 631 12.74 -32.59 -23.63
C GLN A 631 13.67 -31.69 -22.76
N THR A 632 13.40 -30.39 -22.67
CA THR A 632 14.19 -29.46 -21.87
C THR A 632 13.99 -29.72 -20.37
N ALA A 633 12.73 -29.96 -19.94
CA ALA A 633 12.43 -30.29 -18.55
C ALA A 633 13.13 -31.60 -18.12
N ALA A 634 13.17 -32.61 -18.97
CA ALA A 634 13.86 -33.87 -18.68
C ALA A 634 15.37 -33.68 -18.48
N LYS A 635 16.01 -32.78 -19.22
CA LYS A 635 17.43 -32.45 -19.03
C LYS A 635 17.64 -31.70 -17.68
N MET A 636 16.82 -30.72 -17.38
CA MET A 636 16.98 -29.86 -16.20
C MET A 636 16.67 -30.61 -14.90
N TRP A 637 15.56 -31.33 -14.82
CA TRP A 637 15.17 -32.11 -13.64
C TRP A 637 15.91 -33.42 -13.51
N GLY A 638 16.44 -34.00 -14.63
CA GLY A 638 17.15 -35.27 -14.60
C GLY A 638 16.31 -36.34 -13.93
N GLN A 639 16.85 -36.96 -12.87
CA GLN A 639 16.18 -37.98 -12.06
C GLN A 639 15.36 -37.42 -10.91
N CYS A 640 15.27 -36.08 -10.77
CA CYS A 640 14.53 -35.43 -9.72
C CYS A 640 13.02 -35.74 -9.88
N ASP A 641 12.42 -36.38 -8.87
CA ASP A 641 11.04 -36.87 -8.85
C ASP A 641 10.19 -36.29 -7.72
N GLY A 642 10.79 -35.37 -6.91
CA GLY A 642 10.14 -34.73 -5.79
C GLY A 642 9.93 -35.60 -4.55
N SER A 643 10.31 -36.88 -4.60
CA SER A 643 10.12 -37.81 -3.51
C SER A 643 11.41 -38.53 -3.12
N THR A 644 11.99 -39.33 -4.02
CA THR A 644 13.21 -40.11 -3.78
C THR A 644 14.44 -39.27 -4.11
N VAL A 645 14.43 -38.61 -5.26
CA VAL A 645 15.49 -37.66 -5.68
C VAL A 645 14.90 -36.28 -5.72
N LYS A 646 15.35 -35.44 -4.79
CA LYS A 646 14.75 -34.12 -4.55
C LYS A 646 15.52 -32.94 -5.15
N HIS A 647 16.70 -33.15 -5.69
CA HIS A 647 17.44 -32.11 -6.41
C HIS A 647 18.30 -32.70 -7.53
N ASN A 648 18.60 -31.85 -8.51
CA ASN A 648 19.48 -32.17 -9.64
C ASN A 648 20.36 -30.93 -9.92
N THR A 649 21.66 -31.14 -10.08
CA THR A 649 22.55 -30.09 -10.53
C THR A 649 22.50 -29.98 -12.05
N TYR A 650 22.31 -28.79 -12.59
CA TYR A 650 22.28 -28.50 -14.01
C TYR A 650 23.12 -27.28 -14.34
N GLY A 651 24.18 -27.45 -15.12
CA GLY A 651 25.17 -26.39 -15.32
C GLY A 651 25.87 -26.01 -14.02
N LYS A 652 25.75 -24.75 -13.59
CA LYS A 652 26.29 -24.25 -12.31
C LYS A 652 25.21 -24.13 -11.22
N GLY A 653 23.94 -24.35 -11.55
CA GLY A 653 22.83 -24.17 -10.64
C GLY A 653 22.12 -25.45 -10.25
N THR A 654 21.01 -25.33 -9.58
CA THR A 654 20.28 -26.45 -9.00
C THR A 654 18.77 -26.36 -9.26
N VAL A 655 18.19 -27.49 -9.64
CA VAL A 655 16.75 -27.71 -9.70
C VAL A 655 16.34 -28.52 -8.49
N VAL A 656 15.37 -28.05 -7.73
CA VAL A 656 14.92 -28.66 -6.49
C VAL A 656 13.42 -28.99 -6.60
N TRP A 657 13.01 -30.18 -6.14
CA TRP A 657 11.61 -30.58 -6.07
C TRP A 657 11.38 -31.46 -4.85
N GLY A 658 10.31 -31.19 -4.08
CA GLY A 658 9.97 -31.92 -2.85
C GLY A 658 10.65 -31.39 -1.58
N TYR A 659 11.32 -30.23 -1.64
CA TYR A 659 11.64 -29.38 -0.50
C TYR A 659 10.83 -28.11 -0.56
N THR A 660 10.45 -27.59 0.60
CA THR A 660 9.94 -26.23 0.70
C THR A 660 11.08 -25.21 0.64
N PRO A 661 10.82 -23.93 0.26
CA PRO A 661 11.86 -22.91 0.25
C PRO A 661 12.58 -22.76 1.60
N GLY A 662 11.86 -22.78 2.72
CA GLY A 662 12.46 -22.72 4.06
C GLY A 662 13.34 -23.95 4.38
N GLN A 663 12.92 -25.17 3.98
CA GLN A 663 13.74 -26.36 4.14
C GLN A 663 15.02 -26.29 3.31
N TRP A 664 14.93 -25.78 2.09
CA TRP A 664 16.12 -25.62 1.23
C TRP A 664 17.06 -24.57 1.80
N LEU A 665 16.55 -23.38 2.18
CA LEU A 665 17.38 -22.32 2.78
C LEU A 665 18.07 -22.80 4.07
N ALA A 666 17.37 -23.53 4.92
CA ALA A 666 17.94 -24.11 6.13
C ALA A 666 19.03 -25.15 5.80
N GLY A 667 18.84 -25.98 4.75
CA GLY A 667 19.84 -26.93 4.26
C GLY A 667 21.12 -26.24 3.76
N GLU A 668 20.98 -25.07 3.15
CA GLU A 668 22.09 -24.21 2.70
C GLU A 668 22.65 -23.32 3.84
N SER A 669 22.23 -23.53 5.08
CA SER A 669 22.65 -22.75 6.26
C SER A 669 22.33 -21.26 6.17
N VAL A 670 21.30 -20.87 5.42
CA VAL A 670 20.84 -19.49 5.35
C VAL A 670 20.01 -19.17 6.60
N MET A 671 20.52 -18.26 7.42
CA MET A 671 19.80 -17.83 8.63
C MET A 671 18.63 -16.90 8.27
N PRO A 672 17.52 -16.94 9.06
CA PRO A 672 16.45 -15.94 8.93
C PRO A 672 17.00 -14.51 9.01
N ASP A 673 16.44 -13.63 8.18
CA ASP A 673 16.80 -12.22 8.14
C ASP A 673 16.46 -11.49 9.45
N PHE A 674 15.29 -11.83 10.01
CA PHE A 674 14.85 -11.37 11.33
C PHE A 674 14.23 -12.52 12.13
N SER A 675 14.49 -12.53 13.44
CA SER A 675 13.73 -13.39 14.37
C SER A 675 13.68 -12.76 15.75
N CYS A 676 12.64 -13.08 16.52
CA CYS A 676 12.49 -12.59 17.88
C CYS A 676 12.10 -13.71 18.84
N LYS A 677 12.58 -13.61 20.09
CA LYS A 677 12.18 -14.48 21.19
C LYS A 677 11.49 -13.65 22.25
N THR A 678 10.25 -14.01 22.57
CA THR A 678 9.51 -13.49 23.71
C THR A 678 9.44 -14.54 24.81
N ALA A 679 9.06 -14.14 26.02
CA ALA A 679 8.89 -15.10 27.15
C ALA A 679 7.89 -16.23 26.80
N GLU A 680 6.90 -15.97 25.97
CA GLU A 680 5.87 -16.92 25.54
C GLU A 680 6.21 -17.65 24.24
N ASN A 681 7.38 -17.37 23.65
CA ASN A 681 7.87 -17.94 22.40
C ASN A 681 6.89 -17.76 21.22
N THR A 682 6.14 -16.66 21.19
CA THR A 682 5.16 -16.32 20.16
C THR A 682 5.70 -15.21 19.26
N GLU A 683 5.40 -15.27 17.97
CA GLU A 683 5.74 -14.22 17.00
C GLU A 683 4.81 -13.02 17.16
N ARG A 684 5.20 -12.07 18.01
CA ARG A 684 4.43 -10.86 18.34
C ARG A 684 4.91 -9.62 17.57
N LEU A 685 6.08 -9.70 16.96
CA LEU A 685 6.67 -8.65 16.14
C LEU A 685 6.58 -9.01 14.66
N ASP A 686 6.60 -8.00 13.83
CA ASP A 686 6.63 -8.08 12.39
C ASP A 686 7.65 -7.08 11.86
N TYR A 687 8.15 -7.26 10.63
CA TYR A 687 9.25 -6.46 10.11
C TYR A 687 9.22 -6.29 8.60
N ILE A 688 9.99 -5.31 8.12
CA ILE A 688 10.48 -5.21 6.76
C ILE A 688 11.93 -4.73 6.79
N HIS A 689 12.76 -5.22 5.88
CA HIS A 689 14.18 -4.87 5.77
C HIS A 689 14.48 -4.18 4.43
N ARG A 690 15.23 -3.08 4.48
CA ARG A 690 15.76 -2.38 3.32
C ARG A 690 17.27 -2.19 3.45
N LYS A 691 17.99 -2.33 2.34
CA LYS A 691 19.44 -2.10 2.24
C LYS A 691 19.68 -0.83 1.43
N ALA A 692 20.28 0.18 2.04
CA ALA A 692 20.62 1.45 1.42
C ALA A 692 22.12 1.73 1.59
N ASP A 693 22.89 1.53 0.52
CA ASP A 693 24.35 1.63 0.53
C ASP A 693 24.95 0.80 1.71
N ASP A 694 25.55 1.47 2.69
CA ASP A 694 26.18 0.85 3.87
C ASP A 694 25.20 0.74 5.08
N LEU A 695 23.90 1.01 4.88
CA LEU A 695 22.88 0.94 5.94
C LEU A 695 21.95 -0.25 5.74
N ASP A 696 21.72 -1.01 6.82
CA ASP A 696 20.60 -1.95 6.93
C ASP A 696 19.49 -1.31 7.78
N ILE A 697 18.31 -1.17 7.22
CA ILE A 697 17.16 -0.45 7.81
C ILE A 697 16.01 -1.43 8.03
N TYR A 698 15.74 -1.77 9.29
CA TYR A 698 14.61 -2.61 9.66
C TYR A 698 13.51 -1.75 10.28
N PHE A 699 12.30 -1.83 9.75
CA PHE A 699 11.10 -1.34 10.44
C PHE A 699 10.50 -2.50 11.22
N ILE A 700 10.33 -2.32 12.52
CA ILE A 700 9.79 -3.35 13.43
C ILE A 700 8.51 -2.83 14.06
N ARG A 701 7.44 -3.63 14.06
CA ARG A 701 6.18 -3.29 14.73
C ARG A 701 5.73 -4.34 15.73
N ASN A 702 5.06 -3.91 16.78
CA ASN A 702 4.31 -4.74 17.70
C ASN A 702 2.89 -4.97 17.15
N LYS A 703 2.54 -6.21 16.83
CA LYS A 703 1.22 -6.61 16.30
C LYS A 703 0.12 -6.65 17.35
N THR A 704 0.46 -6.51 18.63
CA THR A 704 -0.42 -6.79 19.75
C THR A 704 -0.89 -5.54 20.48
N LYS A 705 -1.91 -5.72 21.32
CA LYS A 705 -2.42 -4.68 22.24
C LYS A 705 -1.74 -4.72 23.62
N ALA A 706 -0.63 -5.43 23.75
CA ALA A 706 0.17 -5.51 24.97
C ALA A 706 1.61 -5.08 24.68
N THR A 707 2.34 -4.66 25.71
CA THR A 707 3.78 -4.42 25.59
C THR A 707 4.49 -5.75 25.28
N VAL A 708 5.41 -5.72 24.31
CA VAL A 708 6.23 -6.86 23.92
C VAL A 708 7.67 -6.58 24.32
N ASN A 709 8.24 -7.42 25.16
CA ASN A 709 9.67 -7.48 25.47
C ASN A 709 10.26 -8.68 24.72
N ALA A 710 11.19 -8.44 23.82
CA ALA A 710 11.74 -9.46 22.94
C ALA A 710 13.24 -9.30 22.74
N GLU A 711 13.98 -10.42 22.70
CA GLU A 711 15.32 -10.46 22.15
C GLU A 711 15.21 -10.69 20.65
N CYS A 712 15.65 -9.69 19.87
CA CYS A 712 15.57 -9.64 18.42
C CYS A 712 16.93 -9.94 17.79
N LEU A 713 16.94 -10.81 16.77
CA LEU A 713 18.13 -11.17 16.02
C LEU A 713 17.98 -10.68 14.58
N PHE A 714 19.00 -10.00 14.09
CA PHE A 714 19.09 -9.38 12.76
C PHE A 714 20.25 -9.99 11.98
N ARG A 715 20.05 -10.29 10.70
CA ARG A 715 21.09 -10.85 9.81
C ARG A 715 22.09 -9.76 9.37
N VAL A 716 22.62 -9.05 10.32
CA VAL A 716 23.64 -7.99 10.19
C VAL A 716 24.76 -8.28 11.16
N GLN A 717 26.01 -8.09 10.72
CA GLN A 717 27.21 -8.31 11.53
C GLN A 717 27.98 -7.00 11.72
N ASP A 718 28.66 -6.90 12.83
CA ASP A 718 29.71 -5.92 13.14
C ASP A 718 29.35 -4.45 12.88
N SER A 719 28.09 -4.11 12.97
CA SER A 719 27.56 -2.76 12.83
C SER A 719 26.98 -2.23 14.13
N ALA A 720 26.99 -0.92 14.31
CA ALA A 720 26.43 -0.26 15.49
C ALA A 720 24.92 0.00 15.30
N PRO A 721 24.02 -0.66 16.07
CA PRO A 721 22.59 -0.46 15.93
C PRO A 721 22.14 0.87 16.51
N GLN A 722 21.23 1.55 15.82
CA GLN A 722 20.53 2.75 16.25
C GLN A 722 19.01 2.48 16.25
N ILE A 723 18.31 3.06 17.20
CA ILE A 723 16.84 3.07 17.23
C ILE A 723 16.36 4.45 16.80
N TRP A 724 15.58 4.50 15.71
CA TRP A 724 14.96 5.72 15.23
C TRP A 724 13.46 5.61 15.46
N ASP A 725 12.91 6.50 16.28
CA ASP A 725 11.48 6.50 16.62
C ASP A 725 10.71 7.43 15.66
N PRO A 726 9.84 6.90 14.79
CA PRO A 726 9.08 7.74 13.88
C PRO A 726 7.95 8.54 14.58
N ALA A 727 7.55 8.18 15.80
CA ALA A 727 6.49 8.88 16.52
C ALA A 727 6.92 10.31 16.95
N ASP A 728 8.17 10.46 17.36
CA ASP A 728 8.73 11.75 17.81
C ASP A 728 9.90 12.26 16.94
N GLY A 729 10.45 11.44 16.06
CA GLY A 729 11.57 11.78 15.18
C GLY A 729 12.92 11.74 15.86
N THR A 730 13.05 11.09 17.00
CA THR A 730 14.33 10.93 17.71
C THR A 730 15.15 9.76 17.17
N LYS A 731 16.48 9.82 17.35
CA LYS A 731 17.38 8.69 17.16
C LYS A 731 18.24 8.47 18.38
N LYS A 732 18.46 7.21 18.72
CA LYS A 732 19.27 6.80 19.87
C LYS A 732 20.22 5.70 19.45
N GLN A 733 21.47 5.75 19.96
CA GLN A 733 22.39 4.64 19.84
C GLN A 733 21.95 3.47 20.74
N GLN A 734 21.86 2.26 20.19
CA GLN A 734 21.60 1.06 20.98
C GLN A 734 22.93 0.44 21.42
N PHE A 735 23.26 0.62 22.69
CA PHE A 735 24.52 0.14 23.25
C PHE A 735 24.47 -1.30 23.77
N ILE A 736 23.27 -1.84 24.00
CA ILE A 736 23.10 -3.23 24.45
C ILE A 736 22.85 -4.10 23.23
N SER A 737 23.86 -4.89 22.86
CA SER A 737 23.77 -5.85 21.77
C SER A 737 24.75 -7.00 21.95
N LYS A 738 24.50 -8.14 21.32
CA LYS A 738 25.34 -9.34 21.34
C LYS A 738 25.51 -9.86 19.94
N ARG A 739 26.67 -10.41 19.65
CA ARG A 739 26.86 -11.23 18.44
C ARG A 739 26.45 -12.66 18.74
N ILE A 740 25.56 -13.20 17.92
CA ILE A 740 25.13 -14.60 17.98
C ILE A 740 25.24 -15.18 16.58
N ASP A 741 26.21 -16.08 16.39
CA ASP A 741 26.59 -16.58 15.06
C ASP A 741 26.95 -15.41 14.10
N GLU A 742 26.31 -15.38 12.95
CA GLU A 742 26.48 -14.31 11.95
C GLU A 742 25.38 -13.24 12.05
N ARG A 743 24.84 -13.00 13.25
CA ARG A 743 23.73 -12.06 13.49
C ARG A 743 24.00 -11.18 14.70
N THR A 744 23.39 -10.03 14.72
CA THR A 744 23.34 -9.14 15.88
C THR A 744 22.04 -9.35 16.63
N SER A 745 22.14 -9.63 17.95
CA SER A 745 21.01 -9.69 18.88
C SER A 745 20.95 -8.43 19.71
N LEU A 746 19.74 -7.86 19.88
CA LEU A 746 19.47 -6.75 20.78
C LEU A 746 18.06 -6.85 21.40
N PRO A 747 17.89 -6.34 22.63
CA PRO A 747 16.57 -6.27 23.26
C PRO A 747 15.76 -5.13 22.66
N LEU A 748 14.47 -5.41 22.39
CA LEU A 748 13.48 -4.40 22.03
C LEU A 748 12.27 -4.51 22.95
N ILE A 749 11.82 -3.36 23.48
CA ILE A 749 10.59 -3.26 24.24
C ILE A 749 9.68 -2.30 23.49
N LEU A 750 8.59 -2.84 22.95
CA LEU A 750 7.64 -2.08 22.15
C LEU A 750 6.27 -2.04 22.85
N PRO A 751 5.71 -0.85 23.09
CA PRO A 751 4.38 -0.69 23.68
C PRO A 751 3.29 -1.27 22.77
N PRO A 752 2.02 -1.30 23.20
CA PRO A 752 0.90 -1.72 22.36
C PRO A 752 0.85 -0.96 21.04
N GLY A 753 0.94 -1.69 19.90
CA GLY A 753 0.98 -1.09 18.57
C GLY A 753 2.18 -0.18 18.31
N GLY A 754 3.24 -0.26 19.12
CA GLY A 754 4.48 0.50 18.95
C GLY A 754 5.29 0.01 17.76
N SER A 755 6.08 0.90 17.16
CA SER A 755 6.97 0.59 16.04
C SER A 755 8.19 1.50 16.04
N VAL A 756 9.31 0.97 15.57
CA VAL A 756 10.60 1.68 15.48
C VAL A 756 11.36 1.25 14.23
N PHE A 757 12.31 2.07 13.81
CA PHE A 757 13.36 1.64 12.92
C PHE A 757 14.59 1.19 13.73
N VAL A 758 15.17 0.06 13.34
CA VAL A 758 16.50 -0.37 13.77
C VAL A 758 17.42 -0.20 12.58
N VAL A 759 18.35 0.72 12.70
CA VAL A 759 19.29 1.09 11.63
C VAL A 759 20.67 0.64 12.02
N PHE A 760 21.32 -0.14 11.16
CA PHE A 760 22.70 -0.59 11.31
C PHE A 760 23.56 0.15 10.28
N ASP A 761 24.65 0.75 10.75
CA ASP A 761 25.65 1.41 9.91
C ASP A 761 26.93 0.55 9.87
N GLU A 762 27.28 0.03 8.70
CA GLU A 762 28.48 -0.81 8.51
C GLU A 762 29.79 -0.05 8.78
N ASN A 763 29.77 1.28 8.72
CA ASN A 763 30.94 2.11 8.95
C ASN A 763 31.14 2.52 10.41
N ALA A 764 30.15 2.29 11.27
CA ALA A 764 30.21 2.64 12.68
C ALA A 764 30.70 1.47 13.52
N GLU A 765 31.81 1.66 14.26
CA GLU A 765 32.30 0.66 15.21
C GLU A 765 31.36 0.56 16.42
N PRO A 766 30.84 -0.65 16.74
CA PRO A 766 29.92 -0.80 17.85
C PRO A 766 30.65 -0.73 19.20
N VAL A 767 30.18 0.17 20.07
CA VAL A 767 30.44 0.08 21.51
C VAL A 767 29.38 -0.81 22.11
N ARG A 768 29.75 -1.99 22.62
CA ARG A 768 28.82 -3.03 23.04
C ARG A 768 28.85 -3.30 24.53
N PHE A 769 27.69 -3.32 25.13
CA PHE A 769 27.40 -3.99 26.39
C PHE A 769 26.49 -5.18 26.10
N THR A 770 26.67 -6.26 26.86
CA THR A 770 25.86 -7.47 26.67
C THR A 770 24.59 -7.44 27.52
N ALA A 771 24.61 -6.69 28.63
CA ALA A 771 23.44 -6.53 29.49
C ALA A 771 23.56 -5.28 30.38
N LEU A 772 22.40 -4.76 30.78
CA LEU A 772 22.21 -3.86 31.90
C LEU A 772 21.19 -4.50 32.83
N SER A 773 21.67 -5.02 33.98
CA SER A 773 20.80 -5.64 34.97
C SER A 773 20.25 -4.60 35.94
N MET A 774 18.96 -4.70 36.23
CA MET A 774 18.20 -3.81 37.12
C MET A 774 17.86 -4.52 38.43
N PRO A 775 17.46 -3.78 39.48
CA PRO A 775 16.97 -4.36 40.73
C PRO A 775 15.72 -5.24 40.53
N GLU A 776 15.72 -6.46 41.03
CA GLU A 776 14.62 -7.44 40.86
C GLU A 776 13.31 -7.09 41.61
N GLU A 777 13.37 -6.29 42.66
CA GLU A 777 12.26 -6.10 43.61
C GLU A 777 11.21 -5.02 43.22
N GLN A 778 11.39 -4.25 42.14
CA GLN A 778 10.51 -3.13 41.80
C GLN A 778 10.21 -2.99 40.30
N ASN A 779 9.97 -4.06 39.59
CA ASN A 779 9.47 -3.97 38.20
C ASN A 779 8.03 -3.42 38.19
N ASP A 780 7.85 -2.11 38.13
CA ASP A 780 6.58 -1.52 37.73
C ASP A 780 6.49 -1.68 36.19
N PRO A 781 5.55 -2.47 35.66
CA PRO A 781 5.42 -2.73 34.23
C PRO A 781 4.98 -1.48 33.44
N HIS A 782 4.66 -0.41 34.13
CA HIS A 782 4.27 0.87 33.53
C HIS A 782 5.43 1.88 33.45
N LEU A 783 6.58 1.59 34.06
CA LEU A 783 7.75 2.45 33.91
C LEU A 783 8.43 2.21 32.56
N PRO A 784 8.83 3.27 31.85
CA PRO A 784 9.70 3.11 30.68
C PRO A 784 11.03 2.47 31.08
N ASP A 785 11.70 1.86 30.10
CA ASP A 785 12.94 1.15 30.38
C ASP A 785 14.09 2.04 30.84
N THR A 786 14.99 1.42 31.59
CA THR A 786 16.34 1.95 31.86
C THR A 786 17.18 1.77 30.59
N GLU A 787 17.92 2.79 30.21
CA GLU A 787 18.70 2.79 28.97
C GLU A 787 20.09 3.42 29.17
N ILE A 788 21.09 2.95 28.39
CA ILE A 788 22.38 3.64 28.27
C ILE A 788 22.17 4.78 27.29
N VAL A 789 22.38 6.01 27.76
CA VAL A 789 22.12 7.24 26.98
C VAL A 789 23.34 7.63 26.15
N THR A 790 24.52 7.62 26.76
CA THR A 790 25.79 7.96 26.08
C THR A 790 26.95 7.13 26.59
N VAL A 791 27.91 6.91 25.69
CA VAL A 791 29.24 6.38 26.02
C VAL A 791 30.27 7.32 25.44
N THR A 792 31.13 7.90 26.31
CA THR A 792 32.18 8.83 25.90
C THR A 792 33.49 8.43 26.55
N GLY A 793 34.41 7.84 25.77
CA GLY A 793 35.61 7.22 26.31
C GLY A 793 35.25 6.10 27.28
N GLN A 794 35.72 6.25 28.55
CA GLN A 794 35.39 5.28 29.61
C GLN A 794 34.09 5.64 30.40
N THR A 795 33.49 6.81 30.16
CA THR A 795 32.28 7.22 30.88
C THR A 795 31.02 6.73 30.18
N VAL A 796 30.19 6.01 30.93
CA VAL A 796 28.90 5.50 30.51
C VAL A 796 27.81 6.23 31.28
N SER A 797 26.87 6.89 30.59
CA SER A 797 25.73 7.54 31.22
C SER A 797 24.48 6.67 31.06
N VAL A 798 23.86 6.34 32.17
CA VAL A 798 22.70 5.45 32.26
C VAL A 798 21.50 6.22 32.78
N LEU A 799 20.37 6.21 32.08
CA LEU A 799 19.10 6.73 32.53
C LEU A 799 18.42 5.70 33.42
N CYS A 800 18.32 5.99 34.72
CA CYS A 800 17.77 5.10 35.73
C CYS A 800 16.40 5.62 36.22
N ARG A 801 15.44 4.71 36.43
CA ARG A 801 14.06 5.03 36.79
C ARG A 801 13.63 4.47 38.14
N GLN A 802 14.53 3.75 38.80
CA GLN A 802 14.30 3.12 40.10
C GLN A 802 15.52 3.21 41.01
N ASN A 803 15.32 3.22 42.31
CA ASN A 803 16.39 3.07 43.26
C ASN A 803 16.86 1.60 43.32
N GLY A 804 18.15 1.40 43.50
CA GLY A 804 18.72 0.06 43.66
C GLY A 804 20.04 -0.12 42.94
N LYS A 805 20.49 -1.36 42.87
CA LYS A 805 21.77 -1.74 42.33
C LYS A 805 21.66 -2.10 40.85
N TYR A 806 22.48 -1.50 40.05
CA TYR A 806 22.61 -1.74 38.62
C TYR A 806 23.94 -2.40 38.30
N VAL A 807 23.97 -3.27 37.28
CA VAL A 807 25.16 -3.93 36.82
C VAL A 807 25.27 -3.82 35.31
N LEU A 808 26.31 -3.19 34.81
CA LEU A 808 26.74 -3.20 33.43
C LEU A 808 27.59 -4.44 33.17
N THR A 809 27.31 -5.10 32.06
CA THR A 809 28.02 -6.31 31.62
C THR A 809 28.41 -6.13 30.14
N ASP A 810 29.67 -6.39 29.82
CA ASP A 810 30.20 -6.53 28.47
C ASP A 810 30.58 -7.99 28.14
N GLU A 811 31.28 -8.20 27.03
CA GLU A 811 31.71 -9.56 26.63
C GLU A 811 32.69 -10.22 27.60
N SER A 812 33.42 -9.43 28.41
CA SER A 812 34.35 -9.93 29.43
C SER A 812 33.68 -10.31 30.75
N GLY A 813 32.43 -9.95 30.95
CA GLY A 813 31.62 -10.17 32.16
C GLY A 813 31.15 -8.87 32.80
N PRO A 814 30.71 -8.90 34.07
CA PRO A 814 30.28 -7.71 34.80
C PRO A 814 31.45 -6.70 34.91
N THR A 815 31.28 -5.53 34.28
CA THR A 815 32.29 -4.50 34.21
C THR A 815 32.13 -3.45 35.27
N GLU A 816 30.92 -3.00 35.53
CA GLU A 816 30.64 -1.97 36.51
C GLU A 816 29.38 -2.24 37.31
N THR A 817 29.39 -1.88 38.59
CA THR A 817 28.26 -1.93 39.49
C THR A 817 28.07 -0.56 40.13
N PHE A 818 26.87 -0.01 40.09
CA PHE A 818 26.56 1.27 40.72
C PHE A 818 25.20 1.23 41.40
N ASP A 819 25.00 2.10 42.40
CA ASP A 819 23.76 2.23 43.14
C ASP A 819 23.06 3.54 42.79
N VAL A 820 21.77 3.48 42.49
CA VAL A 820 20.89 4.63 42.44
C VAL A 820 20.19 4.76 43.79
N ARG A 821 20.29 5.91 44.40
CA ARG A 821 19.70 6.20 45.71
C ARG A 821 19.01 7.56 45.67
N GLU A 822 17.97 7.74 46.46
CA GLU A 822 17.26 9.00 46.64
C GLU A 822 16.46 9.47 45.39
N LEU A 823 16.26 8.60 44.40
CA LEU A 823 15.28 8.88 43.34
C LEU A 823 13.88 8.91 43.97
N PRO A 824 13.09 9.98 43.79
CA PRO A 824 11.72 10.03 44.27
C PRO A 824 10.88 8.86 43.73
N ALA A 825 9.91 8.41 44.51
CA ALA A 825 8.95 7.42 44.02
C ALA A 825 7.97 8.05 43.04
N PRO A 826 7.44 7.31 42.02
CA PRO A 826 6.38 7.78 41.15
C PRO A 826 5.20 8.38 41.94
N MET A 827 4.59 9.44 41.44
CA MET A 827 3.52 10.16 42.12
C MET A 827 2.23 10.11 41.29
N ASP A 828 1.18 9.50 41.84
CA ASP A 828 -0.15 9.52 41.26
C ASP A 828 -0.79 10.91 41.42
N ILE A 829 -1.38 11.44 40.35
CA ILE A 829 -2.15 12.68 40.37
C ILE A 829 -3.63 12.36 40.61
N LYS A 830 -3.97 12.11 41.90
CA LYS A 830 -5.32 11.73 42.34
C LYS A 830 -6.25 12.91 42.68
N GLY A 831 -7.55 12.61 42.81
CA GLY A 831 -8.60 13.53 43.26
C GLY A 831 -9.23 14.33 42.13
N GLU A 832 -10.10 15.27 42.50
CA GLU A 832 -10.98 16.00 41.58
C GLU A 832 -10.23 16.73 40.44
N TRP A 833 -10.75 16.54 39.21
CA TRP A 833 -10.37 17.33 38.04
C TRP A 833 -11.51 18.23 37.62
N THR A 834 -11.20 19.44 37.16
CA THR A 834 -12.15 20.29 36.47
C THR A 834 -12.03 20.06 34.97
N VAL A 835 -13.16 19.84 34.31
CA VAL A 835 -13.22 19.66 32.85
C VAL A 835 -14.12 20.71 32.24
N GLU A 836 -13.58 21.47 31.26
CA GLU A 836 -14.32 22.49 30.51
C GLU A 836 -14.67 21.87 29.14
N PHE A 837 -15.90 22.03 28.70
CA PHE A 837 -16.42 21.56 27.39
C PHE A 837 -16.94 22.74 26.57
N ASP A 838 -17.04 22.53 25.29
CA ASP A 838 -17.67 23.47 24.35
C ASP A 838 -19.20 23.29 24.41
N GLU A 839 -19.94 24.31 24.84
CA GLU A 839 -21.40 24.24 25.02
C GLU A 839 -22.16 23.92 23.73
N GLU A 840 -21.54 24.24 22.57
CA GLU A 840 -22.14 23.98 21.25
C GLU A 840 -22.45 22.49 20.98
N TRP A 841 -21.82 21.60 21.74
CA TRP A 841 -21.98 20.14 21.57
C TRP A 841 -22.80 19.47 22.68
N GLY A 842 -23.51 20.27 23.50
CA GLY A 842 -24.53 19.82 24.44
C GLY A 842 -24.01 19.45 25.83
N ALA A 843 -22.72 19.49 26.10
CA ALA A 843 -22.20 19.27 27.45
C ALA A 843 -22.25 20.58 28.27
N PRO A 844 -22.32 20.48 29.63
CA PRO A 844 -22.21 21.68 30.48
C PRO A 844 -20.82 22.33 30.33
N PRO A 845 -20.71 23.68 30.43
CA PRO A 845 -19.46 24.37 30.16
C PRO A 845 -18.33 23.97 31.12
N GLU A 846 -18.66 23.57 32.35
CA GLU A 846 -17.72 23.10 33.36
C GLU A 846 -18.30 21.91 34.13
N LEU A 847 -17.47 20.92 34.36
CA LEU A 847 -17.80 19.72 35.14
C LEU A 847 -16.68 19.39 36.11
N LYS A 848 -17.02 18.94 37.30
CA LYS A 848 -16.08 18.41 38.29
C LYS A 848 -16.16 16.87 38.27
N LEU A 849 -15.03 16.24 37.96
CA LEU A 849 -14.87 14.80 38.00
C LEU A 849 -14.07 14.42 39.25
N PRO A 850 -14.70 13.74 40.24
CA PRO A 850 -13.98 13.27 41.43
C PRO A 850 -12.83 12.30 41.10
N GLU A 851 -13.00 11.54 40.01
CA GLU A 851 -12.01 10.62 39.41
C GLU A 851 -12.12 10.65 37.90
N LEU A 852 -11.06 10.24 37.20
CA LEU A 852 -11.03 10.13 35.76
C LEU A 852 -11.86 8.93 35.30
N ILE A 853 -12.83 9.18 34.44
CA ILE A 853 -13.69 8.18 33.81
C ILE A 853 -13.85 8.52 32.34
N SER A 854 -14.29 7.56 31.54
CA SER A 854 -14.74 7.87 30.18
C SER A 854 -15.95 8.80 30.23
N TRP A 855 -15.98 9.80 29.34
CA TRP A 855 -17.17 10.66 29.19
C TRP A 855 -18.42 9.83 28.91
N THR A 856 -18.29 8.71 28.19
CA THR A 856 -19.39 7.82 27.84
C THR A 856 -20.00 7.09 29.05
N ASP A 857 -19.30 7.05 30.19
CA ASP A 857 -19.77 6.44 31.43
C ASP A 857 -20.46 7.47 32.36
N HIS A 858 -20.47 8.75 31.99
CA HIS A 858 -21.08 9.80 32.79
C HIS A 858 -22.62 9.74 32.72
N SER A 859 -23.27 10.14 33.79
CA SER A 859 -24.74 10.11 33.90
C SER A 859 -25.46 11.24 33.13
N ASP A 860 -24.79 12.36 32.90
CA ASP A 860 -25.26 13.46 32.08
C ASP A 860 -25.15 13.10 30.60
N GLU A 861 -26.29 13.16 29.87
CA GLU A 861 -26.31 12.78 28.44
C GLU A 861 -25.50 13.73 27.55
N GLY A 862 -25.43 15.00 27.90
CA GLY A 862 -24.60 15.97 27.20
C GLY A 862 -23.10 15.61 27.25
N VAL A 863 -22.65 15.09 28.38
CA VAL A 863 -21.28 14.59 28.56
C VAL A 863 -21.09 13.20 27.90
N ARG A 864 -22.07 12.31 28.10
CA ARG A 864 -22.04 10.95 27.56
C ARG A 864 -21.85 10.93 26.04
N TYR A 865 -22.55 11.79 25.35
CA TYR A 865 -22.54 11.89 23.90
C TYR A 865 -21.63 13.01 23.36
N TYR A 866 -20.81 13.62 24.21
CA TYR A 866 -19.95 14.73 23.80
C TYR A 866 -18.92 14.30 22.73
N SER A 867 -18.80 15.14 21.71
CA SER A 867 -17.69 15.07 20.75
C SER A 867 -17.06 16.45 20.61
N GLY A 868 -15.73 16.49 20.59
CA GLY A 868 -14.99 17.75 20.55
C GLY A 868 -13.83 17.77 21.54
N LYS A 869 -13.50 18.98 21.98
CA LYS A 869 -12.40 19.24 22.91
C LYS A 869 -12.90 19.27 24.37
N GLY A 870 -12.34 18.42 25.22
CA GLY A 870 -12.46 18.54 26.68
C GLY A 870 -11.15 19.02 27.30
N THR A 871 -11.21 20.10 28.08
CA THR A 871 -10.04 20.72 28.70
C THR A 871 -10.01 20.38 30.19
N TYR A 872 -9.13 19.47 30.56
CA TYR A 872 -8.89 19.05 31.93
C TYR A 872 -7.93 20.03 32.62
N ARG A 873 -8.26 20.42 33.85
CA ARG A 873 -7.43 21.27 34.69
C ARG A 873 -7.19 20.64 36.05
N LYS A 874 -5.94 20.72 36.49
CA LYS A 874 -5.50 20.24 37.80
C LYS A 874 -4.38 21.13 38.35
N THR A 875 -4.39 21.35 39.66
CA THR A 875 -3.22 21.87 40.37
C THR A 875 -2.47 20.72 41.01
N ILE A 876 -1.16 20.70 40.84
CA ILE A 876 -0.27 19.68 41.39
C ILE A 876 0.82 20.34 42.23
N GLU A 877 1.23 19.68 43.31
CA GLU A 877 2.35 20.12 44.14
C GLU A 877 3.58 19.29 43.79
N VAL A 878 4.65 19.92 43.33
CA VAL A 878 5.90 19.24 42.97
C VAL A 878 6.96 19.61 44.03
N PRO A 879 7.45 18.59 44.80
CA PRO A 879 8.48 18.81 45.79
C PRO A 879 9.79 19.33 45.16
N THR A 880 10.50 20.21 45.85
CA THR A 880 11.80 20.74 45.36
C THR A 880 12.82 19.64 45.03
N ALA A 881 12.79 18.52 45.74
CA ALA A 881 13.66 17.37 45.47
C ALA A 881 13.48 16.76 44.08
N TRP A 882 12.30 16.92 43.48
CA TRP A 882 12.01 16.41 42.12
C TRP A 882 12.68 17.23 41.00
N LEU A 883 13.17 18.42 41.34
CA LEU A 883 13.81 19.35 40.40
C LEU A 883 15.31 19.51 40.69
N ALA A 884 15.90 18.54 41.38
CA ALA A 884 17.34 18.48 41.61
C ALA A 884 18.09 18.32 40.26
N PRO A 885 19.30 18.89 40.13
CA PRO A 885 20.10 18.74 38.93
C PRO A 885 20.30 17.26 38.55
N GLY A 886 20.05 16.91 37.29
CA GLY A 886 20.16 15.54 36.78
C GLY A 886 18.87 14.71 36.89
N LEU A 887 17.84 15.20 37.57
CA LEU A 887 16.52 14.55 37.54
C LEU A 887 15.70 15.01 36.31
N GLN A 888 15.00 14.05 35.73
CA GLN A 888 14.00 14.26 34.69
C GLN A 888 12.64 13.77 35.19
N VAL A 889 11.58 14.43 34.77
CA VAL A 889 10.20 14.10 35.14
C VAL A 889 9.38 13.86 33.89
N LEU A 890 8.90 12.63 33.71
CA LEU A 890 7.92 12.29 32.71
C LEU A 890 6.50 12.43 33.28
N LEU A 891 5.61 12.99 32.50
CA LEU A 891 4.17 12.92 32.74
C LEU A 891 3.62 11.72 31.96
N ASP A 892 3.02 10.79 32.66
CA ASP A 892 2.27 9.65 32.13
C ASP A 892 0.79 9.98 32.23
N LEU A 893 0.08 10.05 31.12
CA LEU A 893 -1.37 10.27 31.07
C LEU A 893 -2.19 8.97 31.19
N GLY A 894 -1.53 7.82 31.19
CA GLY A 894 -2.21 6.51 31.18
C GLY A 894 -2.93 6.25 29.87
N ASP A 895 -4.25 6.28 29.86
CA ASP A 895 -5.06 6.07 28.65
C ASP A 895 -5.73 7.39 28.22
N VAL A 896 -5.57 7.75 26.95
CA VAL A 896 -6.13 8.94 26.30
C VAL A 896 -6.96 8.55 25.09
N ARG A 897 -8.13 9.14 24.91
CA ARG A 897 -9.04 8.88 23.80
C ARG A 897 -9.47 10.20 23.14
N GLU A 898 -8.83 10.65 22.01
CA GLU A 898 -7.85 9.94 21.15
C GLU A 898 -6.47 10.61 21.17
N ILE A 899 -6.42 11.94 21.35
CA ILE A 899 -5.21 12.76 21.25
C ILE A 899 -5.25 13.85 22.32
N ALA A 900 -4.11 14.16 22.91
CA ALA A 900 -4.03 15.20 23.94
C ALA A 900 -2.88 16.16 23.70
N GLU A 901 -3.12 17.47 23.94
CA GLU A 901 -2.08 18.46 24.11
C GLU A 901 -1.94 18.83 25.58
N ILE A 902 -0.71 18.83 26.06
CA ILE A 902 -0.37 19.06 27.46
C ILE A 902 0.20 20.46 27.64
N PHE A 903 -0.28 21.16 28.65
CA PHE A 903 0.24 22.46 29.06
C PHE A 903 0.62 22.40 30.53
N VAL A 904 1.82 22.89 30.86
CA VAL A 904 2.32 23.02 32.21
C VAL A 904 2.60 24.49 32.49
N ASN A 905 2.01 25.04 33.54
CA ASN A 905 2.14 26.45 33.89
C ASN A 905 1.81 27.43 32.73
N GLY A 906 0.87 27.04 31.87
CA GLY A 906 0.40 27.82 30.72
C GLY A 906 1.25 27.69 29.45
N GLN A 907 2.33 26.94 29.46
CA GLN A 907 3.17 26.67 28.28
C GLN A 907 2.83 25.30 27.70
N SER A 908 2.71 25.17 26.37
CA SER A 908 2.55 23.90 25.71
C SER A 908 3.82 23.06 25.83
N ALA A 909 3.68 21.88 26.41
CA ALA A 909 4.76 20.92 26.56
C ALA A 909 4.83 19.95 25.37
N GLY A 910 3.69 19.69 24.69
CA GLY A 910 3.64 18.81 23.52
C GLY A 910 2.29 18.12 23.35
N ILE A 911 2.23 17.30 22.30
CA ILE A 911 1.05 16.52 21.93
C ILE A 911 1.40 15.02 22.01
N VAL A 912 0.53 14.23 22.65
CA VAL A 912 0.59 12.77 22.65
C VAL A 912 -0.63 12.18 21.95
N TRP A 913 -0.44 11.18 21.10
CA TRP A 913 -1.48 10.63 20.24
C TRP A 913 -1.48 9.08 20.11
N ASN A 914 -0.45 8.42 20.63
CA ASN A 914 -0.31 6.98 20.66
C ASN A 914 0.33 6.51 21.97
N PRO A 915 0.10 5.27 22.41
CA PRO A 915 0.75 4.69 23.58
C PRO A 915 2.28 4.54 23.40
N PRO A 916 3.05 4.69 24.48
CA PRO A 916 2.63 5.21 25.78
C PRO A 916 2.42 6.72 25.72
N TYR A 917 1.39 7.22 26.41
CA TYR A 917 1.07 8.66 26.41
C TYR A 917 1.98 9.40 27.42
N LEU A 918 3.27 9.39 27.12
CA LEU A 918 4.35 9.93 27.97
C LEU A 918 4.91 11.22 27.36
N LEU A 919 5.23 12.18 28.23
CA LEU A 919 5.88 13.42 27.83
C LEU A 919 6.86 13.89 28.89
N GLU A 920 8.08 14.30 28.48
CA GLU A 920 9.05 14.93 29.37
C GLU A 920 8.61 16.36 29.68
N ILE A 921 8.50 16.71 30.97
CA ILE A 921 7.98 18.01 31.42
C ILE A 921 8.87 18.77 32.40
N SER A 922 10.08 18.26 32.70
CA SER A 922 10.99 18.85 33.74
C SER A 922 11.19 20.34 33.55
N SER A 923 11.44 20.81 32.34
CA SER A 923 11.73 22.20 32.01
C SER A 923 10.55 23.15 32.23
N TYR A 924 9.33 22.64 32.36
CA TYR A 924 8.10 23.41 32.59
C TYR A 924 7.70 23.44 34.05
N LEU A 925 8.29 22.56 34.91
CA LEU A 925 7.95 22.47 36.33
C LEU A 925 8.70 23.51 37.17
N LYS A 926 8.08 23.87 38.29
CA LYS A 926 8.68 24.69 39.34
C LYS A 926 8.41 24.07 40.72
N PRO A 927 9.23 24.35 41.73
CA PRO A 927 8.98 23.90 43.09
C PRO A 927 7.62 24.38 43.62
N GLY A 928 6.89 23.48 44.31
CA GLY A 928 5.57 23.77 44.86
C GLY A 928 4.46 23.69 43.82
N ARG A 929 3.60 24.69 43.82
CA ARG A 929 2.35 24.69 43.06
C ARG A 929 2.57 24.86 41.56
N ASN A 930 2.11 23.90 40.76
CA ASN A 930 2.06 23.91 39.31
C ASN A 930 0.64 23.71 38.79
N THR A 931 0.33 24.24 37.61
CA THR A 931 -0.94 24.04 36.92
C THR A 931 -0.72 23.11 35.73
N LEU A 932 -1.50 22.05 35.71
CA LEU A 932 -1.57 21.10 34.59
C LEU A 932 -2.88 21.35 33.86
N LYS A 933 -2.80 21.54 32.52
CA LYS A 933 -3.94 21.60 31.61
C LYS A 933 -3.73 20.52 30.53
N VAL A 934 -4.73 19.68 30.30
CA VAL A 934 -4.71 18.64 29.26
C VAL A 934 -5.93 18.82 28.36
N GLU A 935 -5.70 19.16 27.10
CA GLU A 935 -6.75 19.29 26.09
C GLU A 935 -6.88 17.97 25.33
N VAL A 936 -7.97 17.24 25.57
CA VAL A 936 -8.26 15.94 24.90
C VAL A 936 -9.30 16.14 23.82
N MET A 937 -9.06 15.54 22.66
CA MET A 937 -10.01 15.51 21.54
C MET A 937 -10.39 14.07 21.21
N ASN A 938 -11.69 13.82 21.05
CA ASN A 938 -12.26 12.52 20.76
C ASN A 938 -12.80 12.42 19.32
N LEU A 939 -13.74 11.49 19.09
CA LEU A 939 -14.33 11.16 17.79
C LEU A 939 -15.77 11.70 17.68
N TRP A 940 -16.20 12.08 16.46
CA TRP A 940 -17.57 12.52 16.18
C TRP A 940 -18.65 11.48 16.44
N ILE A 941 -18.31 10.19 16.44
CA ILE A 941 -19.31 9.12 16.59
C ILE A 941 -20.17 9.26 17.83
N ASN A 942 -19.63 9.83 18.93
CA ASN A 942 -20.37 9.95 20.18
C ASN A 942 -21.54 10.95 20.04
N ARG A 943 -21.28 12.15 19.51
CA ARG A 943 -22.35 13.13 19.31
C ARG A 943 -23.35 12.67 18.22
N LEU A 944 -22.85 12.10 17.12
CA LEU A 944 -23.69 11.52 16.10
C LEU A 944 -24.64 10.44 16.64
N THR A 945 -24.13 9.60 17.57
CA THR A 945 -24.96 8.58 18.26
C THR A 945 -26.02 9.23 19.12
N GLY A 946 -25.69 10.29 19.87
CA GLY A 946 -26.65 11.02 20.70
C GLY A 946 -27.68 11.80 19.89
N ASP A 947 -27.37 12.19 18.67
CA ASP A 947 -28.32 12.91 17.81
C ASP A 947 -29.37 11.99 17.14
N LEU A 948 -29.15 10.66 17.14
CA LEU A 948 -30.08 9.72 16.47
C LEU A 948 -31.50 9.79 17.01
N ASP A 949 -31.64 10.02 18.31
CA ASP A 949 -32.95 10.06 18.98
C ASP A 949 -33.54 11.48 19.07
N LEU A 950 -32.80 12.50 18.56
CA LEU A 950 -33.25 13.90 18.60
C LEU A 950 -33.99 14.28 17.29
N PRO A 951 -35.04 15.14 17.38
CA PRO A 951 -35.60 15.79 16.19
C PRO A 951 -34.50 16.54 15.42
N GLU A 952 -34.58 16.58 14.09
CA GLU A 952 -33.57 17.22 13.24
C GLU A 952 -33.26 18.68 13.63
N SER A 953 -34.30 19.40 14.13
CA SER A 953 -34.10 20.79 14.60
C SER A 953 -33.33 20.93 15.92
N GLU A 954 -33.12 19.83 16.64
CA GLU A 954 -32.45 19.77 17.93
C GLU A 954 -31.08 19.04 17.84
N GLN A 955 -30.77 18.45 16.67
CA GLN A 955 -29.48 17.81 16.43
C GLN A 955 -28.34 18.81 16.43
N PHE A 956 -27.25 18.45 17.07
CA PHE A 956 -26.02 19.25 17.16
C PHE A 956 -25.15 19.10 15.90
N THR A 957 -25.23 17.91 15.25
CA THR A 957 -24.39 17.61 14.09
C THR A 957 -25.17 17.75 12.78
N ARG A 958 -24.46 18.00 11.68
CA ARG A 958 -24.99 18.06 10.34
C ARG A 958 -24.07 17.29 9.38
N THR A 959 -24.62 16.32 8.65
CA THR A 959 -23.90 15.52 7.65
C THR A 959 -24.87 14.85 6.67
N ASN A 960 -24.36 14.54 5.45
CA ASN A 960 -25.10 13.70 4.48
C ASN A 960 -25.10 12.21 4.84
N ILE A 961 -24.33 11.77 5.84
CA ILE A 961 -24.24 10.36 6.23
C ILE A 961 -25.30 10.07 7.29
N LYS A 962 -26.10 9.03 7.06
CA LYS A 962 -27.08 8.50 8.03
C LYS A 962 -26.60 7.17 8.60
N SER A 963 -27.13 6.77 9.76
CA SER A 963 -26.72 5.60 10.53
C SER A 963 -27.01 4.24 9.87
N ASP A 964 -27.92 4.21 8.88
CA ASP A 964 -28.49 3.00 8.28
C ASP A 964 -27.67 2.33 7.17
N GLY A 965 -26.39 2.47 7.23
CA GLY A 965 -25.45 2.22 6.16
C GLY A 965 -25.01 0.78 5.91
N SER A 966 -25.87 -0.21 5.61
CA SER A 966 -25.41 -1.45 4.98
C SER A 966 -24.98 -1.22 3.53
N THR A 967 -23.86 -1.82 3.17
CA THR A 967 -23.37 -1.88 1.78
C THR A 967 -23.23 -3.34 1.36
N ARG A 968 -23.01 -3.61 0.07
CA ARG A 968 -22.64 -4.96 -0.39
C ARG A 968 -21.34 -5.49 0.25
N TYR A 969 -20.51 -4.60 0.80
CA TYR A 969 -19.19 -4.93 1.38
C TYR A 969 -19.20 -4.95 2.91
N SER A 970 -20.17 -4.35 3.58
CA SER A 970 -20.26 -4.33 5.03
C SER A 970 -21.70 -4.43 5.52
N LYS A 971 -21.94 -5.20 6.58
CA LYS A 971 -23.20 -5.13 7.33
C LYS A 971 -23.24 -3.79 8.05
N ALA A 972 -24.43 -3.16 8.11
CA ALA A 972 -24.64 -2.00 8.95
C ALA A 972 -24.32 -2.36 10.41
N GLU A 973 -23.35 -1.68 10.99
CA GLU A 973 -23.15 -1.69 12.43
C GLU A 973 -23.89 -0.46 12.99
N PRO A 974 -24.84 -0.63 13.93
CA PRO A 974 -25.49 0.51 14.56
C PRO A 974 -24.43 1.44 15.18
N TRP A 975 -24.67 2.73 15.07
CA TRP A 975 -23.79 3.68 15.76
C TRP A 975 -23.88 3.47 17.27
N HIS A 976 -22.74 3.51 17.92
CA HIS A 976 -22.59 3.41 19.36
C HIS A 976 -21.44 4.30 19.83
N VAL A 977 -21.47 4.68 21.08
CA VAL A 977 -20.43 5.52 21.66
C VAL A 977 -19.11 4.77 21.78
N GLU A 978 -18.03 5.45 21.52
CA GLU A 978 -16.66 4.96 21.76
C GLU A 978 -16.09 5.66 23.01
N PRO A 979 -15.27 4.99 23.83
CA PRO A 979 -14.66 5.60 25.00
C PRO A 979 -13.99 6.92 24.67
N ALA A 980 -14.11 7.92 25.53
CA ALA A 980 -13.66 9.28 25.27
C ALA A 980 -13.12 9.99 26.51
N GLY A 981 -12.15 10.87 26.32
CA GLY A 981 -11.57 11.69 27.39
C GLY A 981 -10.22 11.20 27.91
N LEU A 982 -9.80 11.74 29.03
CA LEU A 982 -8.62 11.32 29.78
C LEU A 982 -9.07 10.26 30.82
N LEU A 983 -8.63 9.02 30.61
CA LEU A 983 -9.02 7.90 31.44
C LEU A 983 -7.99 7.61 32.55
N GLY A 984 -6.73 8.05 32.37
CA GLY A 984 -5.66 7.86 33.34
C GLY A 984 -5.20 6.39 33.49
N PRO A 985 -4.52 6.03 34.61
CA PRO A 985 -4.11 6.93 35.69
C PRO A 985 -3.06 7.95 35.26
N VAL A 986 -3.15 9.16 35.77
CA VAL A 986 -2.15 10.21 35.51
C VAL A 986 -1.09 10.19 36.58
N ARG A 987 0.20 10.16 36.19
CA ARG A 987 1.34 10.03 37.11
C ARG A 987 2.51 10.92 36.70
N LEU A 988 3.31 11.32 37.67
CA LEU A 988 4.66 11.84 37.43
C LEU A 988 5.68 10.73 37.71
N LEU A 989 6.58 10.51 36.76
CA LEU A 989 7.59 9.46 36.78
C LEU A 989 8.98 10.11 36.79
N PRO A 990 9.71 10.10 37.92
CA PRO A 990 11.06 10.65 37.97
C PRO A 990 12.08 9.67 37.38
N SER A 991 13.13 10.22 36.82
CA SER A 991 14.32 9.48 36.39
C SER A 991 15.59 10.29 36.63
N THR A 992 16.75 9.61 36.64
CA THR A 992 18.04 10.27 36.80
C THR A 992 19.09 9.69 35.85
N ILE A 993 20.00 10.54 35.41
CA ILE A 993 21.15 10.07 34.63
C ILE A 993 22.34 9.89 35.57
N VAL A 994 22.86 8.67 35.64
CA VAL A 994 24.06 8.33 36.43
C VAL A 994 25.23 8.09 35.48
N SER A 995 26.34 8.79 35.68
CA SER A 995 27.56 8.58 34.92
C SER A 995 28.53 7.68 35.70
N VAL A 996 28.91 6.59 35.06
CA VAL A 996 29.81 5.57 35.61
C VAL A 996 31.08 5.52 34.77
N THR A 997 32.24 5.48 35.40
CA THR A 997 33.53 5.32 34.71
C THR A 997 33.93 3.85 34.71
N ARG A 998 34.15 3.29 33.52
CA ARG A 998 34.63 1.92 33.36
C ARG A 998 36.02 1.81 33.99
N SER A 999 36.21 0.84 34.88
CA SER A 999 37.52 0.45 35.35
C SER A 999 38.28 -0.19 34.18
N ASP A 1000 39.52 0.23 33.94
CA ASP A 1000 40.42 -0.48 33.04
C ASP A 1000 40.46 -1.96 33.47
N ALA A 1001 40.16 -2.89 32.55
CA ALA A 1001 40.54 -4.27 32.79
C ALA A 1001 42.06 -4.25 32.99
N GLU A 1002 42.52 -4.53 34.20
CA GLU A 1002 43.98 -4.68 34.47
C GLU A 1002 44.52 -5.60 33.37
N ASP A 1003 45.43 -5.08 32.56
CA ASP A 1003 46.24 -5.88 31.64
C ASP A 1003 46.87 -7.02 32.44
N GLY A 1004 46.15 -8.14 32.52
CA GLY A 1004 46.67 -9.37 33.09
C GLY A 1004 47.87 -9.84 32.27
N LYS A 1005 49.03 -9.48 32.74
CA LYS A 1005 50.33 -10.05 32.27
C LYS A 1005 50.36 -11.56 32.37
#